data_88344ed3b429f9cc0d80205d7541b844
#
_entry.id   88344ed3b429f9cc0d80205d7541b844
#
_cell.length_a   1.000
_cell.length_b   1.000
_cell.length_c   1.000
_cell.angle_alpha   90.00
_cell.angle_beta   90.00
_cell.angle_gamma   90.00
#
_symmetry.space_group_name_H-M   'P 1'
#
loop_
_entity.id
_entity.type
_entity.pdbx_description
1 polymer ?
#
loop_
_entity_poly.entity_id
_entity_poly.type
_entity_poly.pdbx_seq_one_letter_code
_entity_poly.pdbx_strand_id
1 'polypeptide(L)'
;MKRYTYPDEVRAALESQQQPLAVFQLVDNKIATVLVSDGFCQLLGYKERKQAMWDMEHEMYKDTHPDDRQRISDAALLFAASDDAEYEVVFRTKAGVDSDYHVIHAHGKHIYTQTGDRLAQIWYMDEGVYIEGDESAASGMNRMINSVLHEESILRAANYDMLTGLPNLAHFFKHCEVGKEQLLGEGKHGCLLYIDLNGMKYYNNRYGFAQGDKLLKAVAQLLADTFGHEDSCHVVADRFAVSTTDDGLQERLEHFFDESEKMEQHLPIMVGIYSTAMGDVPVSTAYDRAKMACDAISKSETSCFNYYTKQLSEENSNRRYIQSSIDKAIAEKWIQVYYQPIVRAINSKVCEEEALARWIDPERGFLSPAEFIPYLEESGQIYKLDLYVLEQVLDKMKHQQQEGLNVVPHSINLSRSDFDTCDIVEEIRKRVDETGIRRNMITVEITESVIGTSLEFMKGQIARFQQLGFPVWLDDFGSGYSSLEVLQSIRFDLIKFDMSFMRRLDEGDGARVVLTELMKMAAPLKVSTVCEGVETQEQVRFLQEIGCSKLQGFYFCKPIPFEQIVERYRSNKQIGYEESDVADYFEAVGSINLYDLDVIASQEEDSLRHSFNSIPVGIMEIRGEIARYVRGNASFRQFANRFFGIDVKSMSEQYRAYGSVFKDSVVKICRERAGRTFFEEKLPDGFIMHGFARRVSTNRNTGDIAVAIAVLSIRNPNEDLPIERILNFVEQFGEHIHGGLFIYKADKSNELLYANKAVCDIFGCESKEDFKKFSGFTLRGMIHPDDYSSVCDSVEKQMHDNNTEQDFVEYRIIRKDGEIRWVNYYGQYMGTDNEHSLCFVFISDNTDMHRQAESDKAVRSTVIEALTKVYDSVWLINDIQTQQFELFRVDEQMVHLIPTQEAVKIKKYYDAFVFYSKLVLEEDRQRFLDAVTPENIITNTQDKLIYSVPFRRVFEDGIRFYRVEFARIDMENGKTNIVTGFKDVDEEVRKNYKL
;
A
#
# COMPACT_ATOMS: atom_id res chain seq x y z
N MET A 1 -3.56 -16.77 -26.69
CA MET A 1 -3.77 -18.25 -26.72
C MET A 1 -2.46 -18.96 -27.02
N LYS A 2 -2.21 -20.15 -26.46
CA LYS A 2 -1.01 -20.93 -26.77
C LYS A 2 -1.26 -21.72 -28.08
N ARG A 3 -0.30 -21.72 -28.99
CA ARG A 3 -0.36 -22.48 -30.24
C ARG A 3 -0.58 -23.97 -29.94
N TYR A 4 -1.57 -24.61 -30.58
CA TYR A 4 -1.85 -26.02 -30.43
C TYR A 4 -0.72 -26.86 -31.01
N THR A 5 -0.40 -27.95 -30.39
CA THR A 5 0.60 -28.92 -30.85
C THR A 5 0.02 -30.32 -30.80
N TYR A 6 -0.04 -31.01 -31.89
CA TYR A 6 -0.46 -32.42 -31.97
C TYR A 6 0.50 -33.32 -31.17
N PRO A 7 0.00 -34.40 -30.56
CA PRO A 7 0.89 -35.46 -30.06
C PRO A 7 1.81 -35.99 -31.17
N ASP A 8 3.04 -36.38 -30.85
CA ASP A 8 4.07 -36.68 -31.84
C ASP A 8 3.66 -37.77 -32.82
N GLU A 9 2.95 -38.80 -32.40
CA GLU A 9 2.45 -39.88 -33.26
C GLU A 9 1.39 -39.38 -34.26
N VAL A 10 0.44 -38.59 -33.80
CA VAL A 10 -0.59 -38.01 -34.64
C VAL A 10 0.01 -36.98 -35.62
N ARG A 11 0.94 -36.18 -35.12
CA ARG A 11 1.68 -35.22 -35.91
C ARG A 11 2.43 -35.89 -37.03
N ALA A 12 3.21 -36.94 -36.73
CA ALA A 12 3.98 -37.69 -37.71
C ALA A 12 3.07 -38.34 -38.79
N ALA A 13 1.92 -38.88 -38.39
CA ALA A 13 0.94 -39.46 -39.29
C ALA A 13 0.33 -38.42 -40.28
N LEU A 14 -0.05 -37.26 -39.77
CA LEU A 14 -0.59 -36.16 -40.59
C LEU A 14 0.47 -35.53 -41.48
N GLU A 15 1.68 -35.36 -40.98
CA GLU A 15 2.81 -34.81 -41.74
C GLU A 15 3.26 -35.68 -42.88
N SER A 16 3.17 -37.03 -42.76
CA SER A 16 3.56 -37.99 -43.78
C SER A 16 2.49 -38.25 -44.88
N GLN A 17 1.34 -37.59 -44.79
CA GLN A 17 0.29 -37.75 -45.76
C GLN A 17 0.71 -37.21 -47.14
N GLN A 18 0.45 -38.00 -48.19
CA GLN A 18 0.69 -37.59 -49.57
C GLN A 18 -0.40 -36.64 -50.10
N GLN A 19 -1.53 -36.58 -49.42
CA GLN A 19 -2.60 -35.65 -49.75
C GLN A 19 -2.22 -34.24 -49.24
N PRO A 20 -2.27 -33.20 -50.11
CA PRO A 20 -1.92 -31.85 -49.72
C PRO A 20 -2.85 -31.30 -48.62
N LEU A 21 -2.35 -31.17 -47.42
CA LEU A 21 -3.09 -30.72 -46.22
C LEU A 21 -2.31 -29.64 -45.47
N ALA A 22 -3.00 -28.59 -45.07
CA ALA A 22 -2.50 -27.64 -44.07
C ALA A 22 -3.51 -27.46 -42.94
N VAL A 23 -3.01 -27.29 -41.72
CA VAL A 23 -3.83 -27.01 -40.52
C VAL A 23 -3.39 -25.67 -39.94
N PHE A 24 -4.38 -24.81 -39.71
CA PHE A 24 -4.18 -23.47 -39.18
C PHE A 24 -4.93 -23.28 -37.87
N GLN A 25 -4.46 -22.34 -37.03
CA GLN A 25 -5.10 -21.86 -35.81
C GLN A 25 -5.08 -20.34 -35.80
N LEU A 26 -6.19 -19.73 -35.39
CA LEU A 26 -6.21 -18.30 -35.11
C LEU A 26 -5.71 -18.06 -33.68
N VAL A 27 -4.54 -17.44 -33.53
CA VAL A 27 -3.93 -17.11 -32.26
C VAL A 27 -3.68 -15.61 -32.20
N ASP A 28 -4.28 -14.93 -31.23
CA ASP A 28 -4.11 -13.47 -31.04
C ASP A 28 -4.35 -12.65 -32.31
N ASN A 29 -5.42 -13.01 -33.03
CA ASN A 29 -5.83 -12.41 -34.33
C ASN A 29 -4.82 -12.59 -35.48
N LYS A 30 -3.96 -13.59 -35.35
CA LYS A 30 -3.02 -13.99 -36.44
C LYS A 30 -3.19 -15.45 -36.76
N ILE A 31 -3.03 -15.78 -38.05
CA ILE A 31 -3.07 -17.17 -38.52
C ILE A 31 -1.73 -17.82 -38.17
N ALA A 32 -1.76 -18.84 -37.38
CA ALA A 32 -0.59 -19.68 -37.07
C ALA A 32 -0.71 -21.02 -37.81
N THR A 33 0.32 -21.44 -38.51
CA THR A 33 0.35 -22.73 -39.20
C THR A 33 0.71 -23.83 -38.22
N VAL A 34 -0.24 -24.68 -37.87
CA VAL A 34 -0.07 -25.78 -36.91
C VAL A 34 0.71 -26.95 -37.52
N LEU A 35 0.36 -27.29 -38.76
CA LEU A 35 0.93 -28.44 -39.47
C LEU A 35 0.77 -28.26 -40.99
N VAL A 36 1.70 -28.80 -41.78
CA VAL A 36 1.58 -29.06 -43.22
C VAL A 36 2.04 -30.48 -43.57
N SER A 37 1.35 -31.16 -44.49
CA SER A 37 1.69 -32.52 -44.95
C SER A 37 2.82 -32.54 -45.97
N ASP A 38 3.42 -33.72 -46.22
CA ASP A 38 4.39 -33.91 -47.28
C ASP A 38 3.77 -33.62 -48.65
N GLY A 39 2.51 -33.99 -48.84
CA GLY A 39 1.78 -33.67 -50.07
C GLY A 39 1.63 -32.17 -50.29
N PHE A 40 1.43 -31.38 -49.24
CA PHE A 40 1.37 -29.93 -49.35
C PHE A 40 2.71 -29.32 -49.73
N CYS A 41 3.80 -29.84 -49.14
CA CYS A 41 5.14 -29.42 -49.50
C CYS A 41 5.48 -29.76 -50.95
N GLN A 42 5.08 -30.94 -51.42
CA GLN A 42 5.28 -31.37 -52.82
C GLN A 42 4.48 -30.51 -53.80
N LEU A 43 3.21 -30.26 -53.48
CA LEU A 43 2.32 -29.44 -54.32
C LEU A 43 2.89 -28.04 -54.56
N LEU A 44 3.38 -27.38 -53.50
CA LEU A 44 3.90 -26.01 -53.61
C LEU A 44 5.43 -25.94 -53.76
N GLY A 45 6.12 -27.10 -53.97
CA GLY A 45 7.53 -27.16 -54.29
C GLY A 45 8.49 -26.88 -53.11
N TYR A 46 8.01 -26.99 -51.90
CA TYR A 46 8.86 -26.78 -50.71
C TYR A 46 9.77 -27.99 -50.44
N LYS A 47 11.07 -27.74 -50.30
CA LYS A 47 12.05 -28.77 -49.94
C LYS A 47 12.06 -29.07 -48.43
N GLU A 48 11.72 -28.09 -47.63
CA GLU A 48 11.69 -28.20 -46.17
C GLU A 48 10.34 -27.75 -45.62
N ARG A 49 9.72 -28.59 -44.78
CA ARG A 49 8.42 -28.31 -44.14
C ARG A 49 8.46 -27.03 -43.28
N LYS A 50 9.58 -26.77 -42.62
CA LYS A 50 9.74 -25.54 -41.78
C LYS A 50 9.61 -24.29 -42.65
N GLN A 51 10.13 -24.27 -43.85
CA GLN A 51 10.01 -23.16 -44.76
C GLN A 51 8.55 -22.96 -45.21
N ALA A 52 7.85 -24.06 -45.56
CA ALA A 52 6.43 -24.00 -45.91
C ALA A 52 5.58 -23.42 -44.77
N MET A 53 5.81 -23.84 -43.54
CA MET A 53 5.10 -23.32 -42.37
C MET A 53 5.39 -21.81 -42.13
N TRP A 54 6.64 -21.39 -42.28
CA TRP A 54 7.03 -19.99 -42.11
C TRP A 54 6.38 -19.10 -43.18
N ASP A 55 6.42 -19.51 -44.47
CA ASP A 55 5.81 -18.78 -45.58
C ASP A 55 4.29 -18.66 -45.43
N MET A 56 3.62 -19.74 -44.96
CA MET A 56 2.19 -19.71 -44.68
C MET A 56 1.81 -18.77 -43.53
N GLU A 57 2.71 -18.46 -42.61
CA GLU A 57 2.47 -17.50 -41.52
C GLU A 57 2.78 -16.05 -41.90
N HIS A 58 3.77 -15.82 -42.80
CA HIS A 58 4.30 -14.50 -43.05
C HIS A 58 4.03 -13.98 -44.45
N GLU A 59 3.93 -14.89 -45.43
CA GLU A 59 3.83 -14.57 -46.86
C GLU A 59 2.86 -15.52 -47.61
N MET A 60 1.74 -15.88 -46.97
CA MET A 60 0.80 -16.92 -47.39
C MET A 60 0.39 -16.84 -48.88
N TYR A 61 0.27 -15.65 -49.44
CA TYR A 61 -0.20 -15.42 -50.81
C TYR A 61 0.91 -14.91 -51.76
N LYS A 62 2.21 -15.10 -51.42
CA LYS A 62 3.32 -14.56 -52.24
C LYS A 62 3.32 -15.07 -53.65
N ASP A 63 3.07 -16.38 -53.84
CA ASP A 63 3.07 -17.08 -55.15
C ASP A 63 1.67 -17.14 -55.80
N THR A 64 0.65 -16.58 -55.14
CA THR A 64 -0.73 -16.51 -55.64
C THR A 64 -0.85 -15.39 -56.68
N HIS A 65 -1.65 -15.67 -57.74
CA HIS A 65 -1.93 -14.67 -58.77
C HIS A 65 -2.51 -13.38 -58.18
N PRO A 66 -2.04 -12.20 -58.58
CA PRO A 66 -2.45 -10.93 -57.97
C PRO A 66 -3.98 -10.74 -57.89
N ASP A 67 -4.70 -11.08 -58.94
CA ASP A 67 -6.18 -10.91 -59.02
C ASP A 67 -6.94 -11.83 -58.04
N ASP A 68 -6.34 -12.94 -57.60
CA ASP A 68 -6.99 -13.90 -56.72
C ASP A 68 -6.73 -13.62 -55.22
N ARG A 69 -5.71 -12.81 -54.90
CA ARG A 69 -5.27 -12.58 -53.50
C ARG A 69 -6.36 -12.02 -52.61
N GLN A 70 -7.08 -11.00 -53.09
CA GLN A 70 -8.13 -10.38 -52.29
C GLN A 70 -9.27 -11.36 -52.05
N ARG A 71 -9.73 -12.05 -53.10
CA ARG A 71 -10.82 -13.01 -53.04
C ARG A 71 -10.54 -14.18 -52.07
N ILE A 72 -9.30 -14.70 -52.09
CA ILE A 72 -8.89 -15.76 -51.15
C ILE A 72 -8.83 -15.24 -49.72
N SER A 73 -8.30 -14.03 -49.55
CA SER A 73 -8.23 -13.40 -48.23
C SER A 73 -9.62 -13.19 -47.63
N ASP A 74 -10.56 -12.70 -48.42
CA ASP A 74 -11.94 -12.48 -48.01
C ASP A 74 -12.64 -13.80 -47.65
N ALA A 75 -12.46 -14.85 -48.50
CA ALA A 75 -12.97 -16.18 -48.22
C ALA A 75 -12.37 -16.80 -46.93
N ALA A 76 -11.08 -16.60 -46.69
CA ALA A 76 -10.43 -17.07 -45.47
C ALA A 76 -10.93 -16.34 -44.22
N LEU A 77 -11.20 -15.03 -44.32
CA LEU A 77 -11.80 -14.24 -43.25
C LEU A 77 -13.23 -14.69 -42.92
N LEU A 78 -14.06 -14.89 -43.93
CA LEU A 78 -15.42 -15.42 -43.79
C LEU A 78 -15.42 -16.81 -43.15
N PHE A 79 -14.55 -17.71 -43.60
CA PHE A 79 -14.36 -19.01 -42.98
C PHE A 79 -13.92 -18.92 -41.54
N ALA A 80 -12.95 -18.05 -41.23
CA ALA A 80 -12.49 -17.84 -39.86
C ALA A 80 -13.57 -17.26 -38.93
N ALA A 81 -14.51 -16.50 -39.46
CA ALA A 81 -15.57 -15.83 -38.69
C ALA A 81 -16.73 -16.74 -38.30
N SER A 82 -16.99 -17.84 -38.98
CA SER A 82 -18.14 -18.75 -38.75
C SER A 82 -17.69 -20.17 -38.39
N ASP A 83 -18.31 -20.77 -37.39
CA ASP A 83 -18.00 -22.13 -36.93
C ASP A 83 -18.55 -23.23 -37.87
N ASP A 84 -19.67 -22.97 -38.53
CA ASP A 84 -20.34 -23.90 -39.44
C ASP A 84 -19.97 -23.70 -40.92
N ALA A 85 -19.06 -22.75 -41.22
CA ALA A 85 -18.66 -22.49 -42.62
C ALA A 85 -17.72 -23.58 -43.14
N GLU A 86 -17.94 -23.97 -44.41
CA GLU A 86 -16.96 -24.74 -45.17
C GLU A 86 -16.11 -23.76 -45.99
N TYR A 87 -14.83 -24.01 -46.06
CA TYR A 87 -13.91 -23.26 -46.91
C TYR A 87 -13.82 -23.91 -48.27
N GLU A 88 -14.25 -23.26 -49.30
CA GLU A 88 -14.13 -23.76 -50.66
C GLU A 88 -13.75 -22.62 -51.61
N VAL A 89 -12.52 -22.68 -52.12
CA VAL A 89 -11.97 -21.62 -52.97
C VAL A 89 -11.11 -22.23 -54.08
N VAL A 90 -11.31 -21.75 -55.28
CA VAL A 90 -10.45 -22.08 -56.41
C VAL A 90 -9.59 -20.86 -56.77
N PHE A 91 -8.29 -21.01 -56.91
CA PHE A 91 -7.38 -19.92 -57.15
C PHE A 91 -6.13 -20.35 -57.94
N ARG A 92 -5.43 -19.38 -58.53
CA ARG A 92 -4.20 -19.60 -59.30
C ARG A 92 -2.99 -19.35 -58.43
N THR A 93 -2.09 -20.33 -58.28
CA THR A 93 -0.80 -20.17 -57.59
C THR A 93 0.29 -20.92 -58.35
N LYS A 94 1.52 -20.55 -58.13
CA LYS A 94 2.67 -21.30 -58.68
C LYS A 94 2.85 -22.58 -57.87
N ALA A 95 2.84 -23.71 -58.55
CA ALA A 95 2.97 -25.02 -57.93
C ALA A 95 4.29 -25.69 -58.38
N GLY A 96 5.01 -26.26 -57.39
CA GLY A 96 6.26 -26.97 -57.68
C GLY A 96 7.43 -26.09 -58.14
N VAL A 97 8.20 -26.59 -59.11
CA VAL A 97 9.40 -25.90 -59.61
C VAL A 97 9.09 -25.11 -60.91
N ASP A 98 7.85 -25.20 -61.40
CA ASP A 98 7.43 -24.59 -62.64
C ASP A 98 7.11 -23.10 -62.47
N SER A 99 7.35 -22.32 -63.50
CA SER A 99 7.07 -20.89 -63.52
C SER A 99 5.60 -20.55 -63.79
N ASP A 100 4.83 -21.54 -64.20
CA ASP A 100 3.45 -21.37 -64.64
C ASP A 100 2.46 -21.45 -63.44
N TYR A 101 1.31 -20.77 -63.56
CA TYR A 101 0.26 -20.85 -62.56
C TYR A 101 -0.55 -22.15 -62.76
N HIS A 102 -0.80 -22.82 -61.63
CA HIS A 102 -1.73 -23.93 -61.51
C HIS A 102 -3.05 -23.48 -60.89
N VAL A 103 -4.12 -24.11 -61.23
CA VAL A 103 -5.43 -23.94 -60.63
C VAL A 103 -5.51 -24.85 -59.40
N ILE A 104 -5.56 -24.26 -58.25
CA ILE A 104 -5.66 -24.98 -56.98
C ILE A 104 -7.07 -24.85 -56.44
N HIS A 105 -7.69 -25.98 -56.13
CA HIS A 105 -8.95 -26.05 -55.42
C HIS A 105 -8.66 -26.36 -53.95
N ALA A 106 -8.98 -25.42 -53.08
CA ALA A 106 -8.82 -25.56 -51.62
C ALA A 106 -10.19 -25.76 -50.96
N HIS A 107 -10.28 -26.85 -50.20
CA HIS A 107 -11.50 -27.19 -49.45
C HIS A 107 -11.12 -27.38 -47.96
N GLY A 108 -11.89 -26.80 -47.03
CA GLY A 108 -11.55 -26.82 -45.63
C GLY A 108 -12.75 -26.84 -44.70
N LYS A 109 -12.50 -27.34 -43.47
CA LYS A 109 -13.50 -27.32 -42.40
C LYS A 109 -12.84 -27.06 -41.07
N HIS A 110 -13.65 -26.59 -40.13
CA HIS A 110 -13.24 -26.48 -38.76
C HIS A 110 -13.24 -27.85 -38.06
N ILE A 111 -12.23 -28.08 -37.22
CA ILE A 111 -12.13 -29.23 -36.33
C ILE A 111 -11.83 -28.73 -34.92
N TYR A 112 -12.41 -29.39 -33.93
CA TYR A 112 -12.22 -29.07 -32.54
C TYR A 112 -11.38 -30.12 -31.85
N THR A 113 -10.36 -29.71 -31.12
CA THR A 113 -9.54 -30.62 -30.31
C THR A 113 -10.27 -31.03 -29.03
N GLN A 114 -9.79 -32.06 -28.36
CA GLN A 114 -10.31 -32.46 -27.06
C GLN A 114 -10.18 -31.37 -25.98
N THR A 115 -9.26 -30.42 -26.19
CA THR A 115 -9.02 -29.26 -25.32
C THR A 115 -9.90 -28.05 -25.68
N GLY A 116 -10.77 -28.19 -26.72
CA GLY A 116 -11.65 -27.12 -27.16
C GLY A 116 -10.99 -26.11 -28.11
N ASP A 117 -9.73 -26.33 -28.54
CA ASP A 117 -9.09 -25.44 -29.49
C ASP A 117 -9.69 -25.64 -30.90
N ARG A 118 -10.06 -24.53 -31.55
CA ARG A 118 -10.56 -24.52 -32.91
C ARG A 118 -9.39 -24.49 -33.93
N LEU A 119 -9.36 -25.44 -34.84
CA LEU A 119 -8.37 -25.55 -35.90
C LEU A 119 -9.09 -25.53 -37.26
N ALA A 120 -8.47 -24.93 -38.26
CA ALA A 120 -8.92 -24.96 -39.65
C ALA A 120 -8.10 -26.02 -40.38
N GLN A 121 -8.74 -27.04 -40.89
CA GLN A 121 -8.12 -28.11 -41.69
C GLN A 121 -8.48 -27.92 -43.17
N ILE A 122 -7.48 -27.68 -44.00
CA ILE A 122 -7.65 -27.32 -45.41
C ILE A 122 -6.86 -28.30 -46.28
N TRP A 123 -7.54 -28.89 -47.23
CA TRP A 123 -6.99 -29.74 -48.31
C TRP A 123 -6.86 -28.96 -49.61
N TYR A 124 -5.84 -29.24 -50.38
CA TYR A 124 -5.56 -28.58 -51.62
C TYR A 124 -5.46 -29.63 -52.74
N MET A 125 -6.12 -29.38 -53.88
CA MET A 125 -6.08 -30.20 -55.04
C MET A 125 -5.58 -29.38 -56.24
N ASP A 126 -4.62 -29.93 -56.97
CA ASP A 126 -4.13 -29.34 -58.21
C ASP A 126 -5.02 -29.79 -59.36
N GLU A 127 -5.73 -28.86 -59.96
CA GLU A 127 -6.63 -29.07 -61.10
C GLU A 127 -5.88 -28.93 -62.44
N GLY A 128 -4.57 -28.63 -62.42
CA GLY A 128 -3.70 -28.54 -63.58
C GLY A 128 -3.21 -27.11 -63.87
N VAL A 129 -2.42 -27.01 -64.91
CA VAL A 129 -1.80 -25.73 -65.31
C VAL A 129 -2.85 -24.76 -65.83
N TYR A 130 -2.82 -23.54 -65.41
CA TYR A 130 -3.67 -22.45 -65.85
C TYR A 130 -3.23 -21.96 -67.22
N ILE A 131 -4.09 -22.03 -68.20
CA ILE A 131 -3.88 -21.52 -69.54
C ILE A 131 -4.85 -20.35 -69.82
N GLU A 132 -4.31 -19.17 -70.03
CA GLU A 132 -5.09 -17.95 -70.27
C GLU A 132 -5.92 -18.11 -71.56
N GLY A 133 -7.26 -17.96 -71.43
CA GLY A 133 -8.18 -18.11 -72.62
C GLY A 133 -8.69 -19.53 -72.89
N ASP A 134 -8.37 -20.53 -72.08
CA ASP A 134 -8.98 -21.88 -72.18
C ASP A 134 -10.43 -21.92 -71.74
N GLU A 135 -11.37 -22.02 -72.67
CA GLU A 135 -12.83 -22.13 -72.41
C GLU A 135 -13.30 -23.59 -72.29
N SER A 136 -12.48 -24.50 -71.81
CA SER A 136 -12.91 -25.89 -71.64
C SER A 136 -14.16 -26.01 -70.71
N ALA A 137 -15.03 -26.96 -71.01
CA ALA A 137 -16.35 -27.10 -70.41
C ALA A 137 -16.32 -27.29 -68.87
N ALA A 138 -15.30 -27.93 -68.32
CA ALA A 138 -15.10 -28.07 -66.89
C ALA A 138 -14.76 -26.72 -66.19
N SER A 139 -13.98 -25.85 -66.85
CA SER A 139 -13.63 -24.52 -66.34
C SER A 139 -14.82 -23.52 -66.43
N GLY A 140 -15.69 -23.70 -67.48
CA GLY A 140 -16.85 -22.84 -67.69
C GLY A 140 -17.99 -23.06 -66.67
N MET A 141 -18.23 -24.29 -66.30
CA MET A 141 -19.32 -24.63 -65.34
C MET A 141 -19.00 -24.17 -63.95
N ASN A 142 -17.76 -24.30 -63.49
CA ASN A 142 -17.33 -23.77 -62.21
C ASN A 142 -17.33 -22.23 -62.14
N ARG A 143 -17.04 -21.54 -63.26
CA ARG A 143 -17.18 -20.08 -63.35
C ARG A 143 -18.63 -19.62 -63.32
N MET A 144 -19.54 -20.33 -63.92
CA MET A 144 -20.97 -19.94 -64.03
C MET A 144 -21.70 -20.18 -62.69
N ILE A 145 -21.47 -21.32 -62.04
CA ILE A 145 -22.00 -21.62 -60.72
C ILE A 145 -21.43 -20.68 -59.64
N ASN A 146 -20.11 -20.45 -59.65
CA ASN A 146 -19.47 -19.49 -58.72
C ASN A 146 -19.89 -18.05 -59.01
N SER A 147 -20.20 -17.64 -60.21
CA SER A 147 -20.64 -16.28 -60.56
C SER A 147 -22.06 -16.00 -60.03
N VAL A 148 -23.03 -16.92 -60.18
CA VAL A 148 -24.41 -16.71 -59.74
C VAL A 148 -24.54 -16.82 -58.24
N LEU A 149 -23.94 -17.84 -57.61
CA LEU A 149 -23.87 -17.96 -56.14
C LEU A 149 -23.02 -16.85 -55.51
N HIS A 150 -22.01 -16.36 -56.24
CA HIS A 150 -21.14 -15.27 -55.83
C HIS A 150 -21.85 -13.91 -55.89
N GLU A 151 -22.69 -13.60 -56.91
CA GLU A 151 -23.47 -12.37 -56.97
C GLU A 151 -24.54 -12.31 -55.84
N GLU A 152 -25.27 -13.40 -55.61
CA GLU A 152 -26.23 -13.41 -54.46
C GLU A 152 -25.54 -13.39 -53.11
N SER A 153 -24.44 -14.12 -52.95
CA SER A 153 -23.64 -14.11 -51.72
C SER A 153 -22.90 -12.79 -51.53
N ILE A 154 -22.40 -12.17 -52.62
CA ILE A 154 -21.80 -10.83 -52.57
C ILE A 154 -22.86 -9.77 -52.19
N LEU A 155 -24.06 -9.79 -52.74
CA LEU A 155 -25.11 -8.84 -52.41
C LEU A 155 -25.61 -9.02 -50.97
N ARG A 156 -25.75 -10.27 -50.53
CA ARG A 156 -26.04 -10.53 -49.09
C ARG A 156 -24.86 -10.14 -48.21
N ALA A 157 -23.63 -10.55 -48.50
CA ALA A 157 -22.44 -10.16 -47.72
C ALA A 157 -22.16 -8.67 -47.79
N ALA A 158 -22.52 -7.99 -48.90
CA ALA A 158 -22.37 -6.55 -49.01
C ALA A 158 -23.36 -5.73 -48.16
N ASN A 159 -24.53 -6.28 -47.82
CA ASN A 159 -25.59 -5.52 -47.15
C ASN A 159 -25.97 -6.06 -45.78
N TYR A 160 -25.69 -7.33 -45.46
CA TYR A 160 -26.10 -7.95 -44.20
C TYR A 160 -24.93 -8.61 -43.50
N ASP A 161 -24.97 -8.67 -42.18
CA ASP A 161 -24.02 -9.37 -41.34
C ASP A 161 -24.25 -10.89 -41.39
N MET A 162 -23.22 -11.66 -41.65
CA MET A 162 -23.29 -13.11 -41.83
C MET A 162 -23.60 -13.88 -40.55
N LEU A 163 -23.27 -13.33 -39.35
CA LEU A 163 -23.51 -13.99 -38.07
C LEU A 163 -24.98 -13.82 -37.67
N THR A 164 -25.46 -12.58 -37.66
CA THR A 164 -26.73 -12.20 -37.06
C THR A 164 -27.88 -12.13 -38.09
N GLY A 165 -27.54 -11.97 -39.35
CA GLY A 165 -28.48 -11.78 -40.47
C GLY A 165 -29.06 -10.37 -40.55
N LEU A 166 -28.78 -9.49 -39.63
CA LEU A 166 -29.18 -8.08 -39.66
C LEU A 166 -28.47 -7.29 -40.73
N PRO A 167 -29.01 -6.15 -41.19
CA PRO A 167 -28.25 -5.17 -41.99
C PRO A 167 -26.86 -4.87 -41.43
N ASN A 168 -25.89 -4.72 -42.33
CA ASN A 168 -24.58 -4.16 -41.92
C ASN A 168 -24.67 -2.64 -41.85
N LEU A 169 -23.65 -2.00 -41.26
CA LEU A 169 -23.65 -0.57 -40.99
C LEU A 169 -23.84 0.30 -42.24
N ALA A 170 -23.26 -0.11 -43.40
CA ALA A 170 -23.38 0.63 -44.64
C ALA A 170 -24.80 0.61 -45.22
N HIS A 171 -25.44 -0.55 -45.19
CA HIS A 171 -26.83 -0.71 -45.61
C HIS A 171 -27.80 0.05 -44.68
N PHE A 172 -27.59 -0.10 -43.35
CA PHE A 172 -28.34 0.56 -42.32
C PHE A 172 -28.33 2.09 -42.46
N PHE A 173 -27.15 2.70 -42.71
CA PHE A 173 -27.06 4.15 -42.90
C PHE A 173 -27.87 4.64 -44.08
N LYS A 174 -27.83 3.90 -45.22
CA LYS A 174 -28.67 4.25 -46.36
C LYS A 174 -30.16 4.18 -46.07
N HIS A 175 -30.57 3.13 -45.35
CA HIS A 175 -31.97 2.96 -44.92
C HIS A 175 -32.42 4.10 -43.99
N CYS A 176 -31.57 4.47 -42.99
CA CYS A 176 -31.82 5.54 -42.06
C CYS A 176 -31.96 6.92 -42.71
N GLU A 177 -31.15 7.24 -43.73
CA GLU A 177 -31.27 8.54 -44.45
C GLU A 177 -32.64 8.67 -45.14
N VAL A 178 -33.12 7.61 -45.75
CA VAL A 178 -34.47 7.58 -46.39
C VAL A 178 -35.56 7.69 -45.37
N GLY A 179 -35.48 6.90 -44.26
CA GLY A 179 -36.47 6.91 -43.19
C GLY A 179 -36.54 8.26 -42.47
N LYS A 180 -35.42 8.94 -42.29
CA LYS A 180 -35.31 10.23 -41.70
C LYS A 180 -36.10 11.32 -42.48
N GLU A 181 -35.94 11.34 -43.82
CA GLU A 181 -36.66 12.29 -44.68
C GLU A 181 -38.21 12.09 -44.55
N GLN A 182 -38.65 10.84 -44.44
CA GLN A 182 -40.06 10.49 -44.28
C GLN A 182 -40.60 10.96 -42.90
N LEU A 183 -39.87 10.70 -41.81
CA LEU A 183 -40.27 11.11 -40.44
C LEU A 183 -40.33 12.63 -40.31
N LEU A 184 -39.41 13.36 -40.90
CA LEU A 184 -39.40 14.83 -40.95
C LEU A 184 -40.65 15.36 -41.68
N GLY A 185 -41.07 14.67 -42.79
CA GLY A 185 -42.30 14.97 -43.51
C GLY A 185 -43.56 14.77 -42.70
N GLU A 186 -43.55 13.79 -41.74
CA GLU A 186 -44.63 13.51 -40.82
C GLU A 186 -44.62 14.39 -39.56
N GLY A 187 -43.61 15.21 -39.36
CA GLY A 187 -43.45 16.05 -38.14
C GLY A 187 -43.08 15.24 -36.88
N LYS A 188 -42.52 14.03 -37.04
CA LYS A 188 -42.05 13.14 -35.95
C LYS A 188 -40.56 13.28 -35.79
N HIS A 189 -40.08 13.03 -34.55
CA HIS A 189 -38.67 12.97 -34.24
C HIS A 189 -38.15 11.53 -34.39
N GLY A 190 -37.11 11.34 -35.21
CA GLY A 190 -36.39 10.10 -35.31
C GLY A 190 -35.36 9.96 -34.21
N CYS A 191 -35.16 8.75 -33.76
CA CYS A 191 -34.12 8.39 -32.78
C CYS A 191 -33.18 7.37 -33.41
N LEU A 192 -31.87 7.58 -33.20
CA LEU A 192 -30.84 6.60 -33.51
C LEU A 192 -30.26 6.08 -32.21
N LEU A 193 -30.29 4.77 -32.04
CA LEU A 193 -29.77 4.07 -30.87
C LEU A 193 -28.47 3.38 -31.23
N TYR A 194 -27.50 3.48 -30.32
CA TYR A 194 -26.29 2.68 -30.29
C TYR A 194 -26.31 1.76 -29.08
N ILE A 195 -26.12 0.47 -29.29
CA ILE A 195 -26.31 -0.58 -28.31
C ILE A 195 -24.99 -1.35 -28.15
N ASP A 196 -24.55 -1.55 -26.89
CA ASP A 196 -23.34 -2.28 -26.52
C ASP A 196 -23.69 -3.33 -25.45
N LEU A 197 -23.20 -4.56 -25.62
CA LEU A 197 -23.39 -5.66 -24.66
C LEU A 197 -22.20 -5.69 -23.71
N ASN A 198 -22.39 -5.20 -22.47
CA ASN A 198 -21.30 -5.12 -21.51
C ASN A 198 -20.84 -6.50 -21.01
N GLY A 199 -19.53 -6.77 -21.08
CA GLY A 199 -18.95 -7.98 -20.54
C GLY A 199 -18.81 -9.15 -21.52
N MET A 200 -19.04 -8.96 -22.81
CA MET A 200 -18.96 -10.01 -23.83
C MET A 200 -17.60 -10.73 -23.86
N LYS A 201 -16.50 -10.01 -23.65
CA LYS A 201 -15.15 -10.60 -23.55
C LYS A 201 -15.04 -11.60 -22.40
N TYR A 202 -15.58 -11.26 -21.23
CA TYR A 202 -15.61 -12.15 -20.06
C TYR A 202 -16.51 -13.36 -20.32
N TYR A 203 -17.66 -13.13 -20.94
CA TYR A 203 -18.60 -14.17 -21.34
C TYR A 203 -17.95 -15.19 -22.26
N ASN A 204 -17.28 -14.73 -23.33
CA ASN A 204 -16.57 -15.60 -24.29
C ASN A 204 -15.43 -16.39 -23.65
N ASN A 205 -14.70 -15.79 -22.72
CA ASN A 205 -13.65 -16.49 -21.96
C ASN A 205 -14.22 -17.60 -21.07
N ARG A 206 -15.41 -17.43 -20.53
CA ARG A 206 -16.04 -18.38 -19.60
C ARG A 206 -16.81 -19.50 -20.31
N TYR A 207 -17.54 -19.17 -21.38
CA TYR A 207 -18.48 -20.08 -22.05
C TYR A 207 -18.05 -20.47 -23.46
N GLY A 208 -17.03 -19.84 -24.01
CA GLY A 208 -16.54 -20.06 -25.38
C GLY A 208 -17.24 -19.19 -26.42
N PHE A 209 -16.55 -18.96 -27.55
CA PHE A 209 -17.04 -18.11 -28.66
C PHE A 209 -18.37 -18.63 -29.27
N ALA A 210 -18.55 -19.96 -29.36
CA ALA A 210 -19.79 -20.53 -29.91
C ALA A 210 -21.06 -20.17 -29.08
N GLN A 211 -20.90 -20.00 -27.76
CA GLN A 211 -22.02 -19.53 -26.92
C GLN A 211 -22.21 -18.02 -27.06
N GLY A 212 -21.13 -17.26 -27.20
CA GLY A 212 -21.17 -15.85 -27.53
C GLY A 212 -21.91 -15.56 -28.83
N ASP A 213 -21.63 -16.31 -29.89
CA ASP A 213 -22.32 -16.19 -31.19
C ASP A 213 -23.83 -16.50 -31.07
N LYS A 214 -24.19 -17.48 -30.23
CA LYS A 214 -25.62 -17.76 -29.93
C LYS A 214 -26.30 -16.60 -29.22
N LEU A 215 -25.61 -16.02 -28.25
CA LEU A 215 -26.13 -14.84 -27.53
C LEU A 215 -26.33 -13.67 -28.50
N LEU A 216 -25.34 -13.37 -29.34
CA LEU A 216 -25.43 -12.30 -30.33
C LEU A 216 -26.59 -12.52 -31.30
N LYS A 217 -26.82 -13.77 -31.79
CA LYS A 217 -27.97 -14.14 -32.62
C LYS A 217 -29.29 -13.93 -31.89
N ALA A 218 -29.37 -14.30 -30.59
CA ALA A 218 -30.56 -14.12 -29.80
C ALA A 218 -30.92 -12.64 -29.57
N VAL A 219 -29.88 -11.80 -29.26
CA VAL A 219 -30.06 -10.36 -29.14
C VAL A 219 -30.43 -9.72 -30.47
N ALA A 220 -29.83 -10.14 -31.58
CA ALA A 220 -30.18 -9.68 -32.92
C ALA A 220 -31.66 -9.97 -33.27
N GLN A 221 -32.13 -11.18 -32.95
CA GLN A 221 -33.52 -11.55 -33.17
C GLN A 221 -34.47 -10.69 -32.29
N LEU A 222 -34.14 -10.50 -31.02
CA LEU A 222 -34.92 -9.66 -30.12
C LEU A 222 -35.00 -8.20 -30.60
N LEU A 223 -33.90 -7.66 -31.15
CA LEU A 223 -33.87 -6.32 -31.75
C LEU A 223 -34.75 -6.25 -32.99
N ALA A 224 -34.68 -7.24 -33.86
CA ALA A 224 -35.54 -7.33 -35.06
C ALA A 224 -37.03 -7.41 -34.69
N ASP A 225 -37.37 -8.18 -33.65
CA ASP A 225 -38.77 -8.34 -33.17
C ASP A 225 -39.30 -7.06 -32.49
N THR A 226 -38.44 -6.32 -31.79
CA THR A 226 -38.82 -5.10 -31.04
C THR A 226 -38.85 -3.84 -31.89
N PHE A 227 -37.88 -3.68 -32.79
CA PHE A 227 -37.64 -2.44 -33.54
C PHE A 227 -37.82 -2.59 -35.04
N GLY A 228 -37.76 -3.80 -35.58
CA GLY A 228 -37.80 -4.10 -37.01
C GLY A 228 -36.47 -4.60 -37.52
N HIS A 229 -36.55 -5.55 -38.47
CA HIS A 229 -35.32 -6.17 -39.04
C HIS A 229 -34.48 -5.15 -39.82
N GLU A 230 -35.08 -4.37 -40.71
CA GLU A 230 -34.35 -3.37 -41.51
C GLU A 230 -33.94 -2.13 -40.73
N ASP A 231 -34.62 -1.87 -39.60
CA ASP A 231 -34.30 -0.78 -38.66
C ASP A 231 -33.27 -1.14 -37.62
N SER A 232 -32.78 -2.40 -37.59
CA SER A 232 -31.77 -2.93 -36.70
C SER A 232 -30.52 -3.32 -37.46
N CYS A 233 -29.35 -3.11 -36.85
CA CYS A 233 -28.06 -3.34 -37.52
C CYS A 233 -27.08 -4.00 -36.53
N HIS A 234 -26.32 -4.99 -37.03
CA HIS A 234 -25.12 -5.46 -36.33
C HIS A 234 -23.90 -4.68 -36.83
N VAL A 235 -23.23 -3.97 -35.92
CA VAL A 235 -22.12 -3.09 -36.28
C VAL A 235 -20.81 -3.87 -36.35
N VAL A 236 -20.40 -4.41 -35.20
CA VAL A 236 -19.19 -5.23 -35.06
C VAL A 236 -19.16 -5.82 -33.62
N ALA A 237 -18.71 -7.05 -33.47
CA ALA A 237 -18.53 -7.73 -32.19
C ALA A 237 -19.82 -7.79 -31.34
N ASP A 238 -19.94 -7.01 -30.30
CA ASP A 238 -21.04 -6.94 -29.34
C ASP A 238 -21.92 -5.69 -29.52
N ARG A 239 -21.81 -5.02 -30.68
CA ARG A 239 -22.41 -3.70 -30.92
C ARG A 239 -23.46 -3.74 -31.98
N PHE A 240 -24.60 -3.08 -31.68
CA PHE A 240 -25.73 -2.96 -32.58
C PHE A 240 -26.15 -1.49 -32.72
N ALA A 241 -26.92 -1.21 -33.76
CA ALA A 241 -27.58 0.08 -33.92
C ALA A 241 -29.03 -0.09 -34.31
N VAL A 242 -29.90 0.85 -33.94
CA VAL A 242 -31.33 0.83 -34.24
C VAL A 242 -31.78 2.22 -34.66
N SER A 243 -32.58 2.31 -35.69
CA SER A 243 -33.33 3.49 -36.10
C SER A 243 -34.78 3.38 -35.71
N THR A 244 -35.32 4.40 -35.04
CA THR A 244 -36.73 4.34 -34.57
C THR A 244 -37.26 5.76 -34.33
N THR A 245 -38.46 5.86 -33.77
CA THR A 245 -39.08 7.15 -33.38
C THR A 245 -39.03 7.32 -31.85
N ASP A 246 -39.19 8.55 -31.37
CA ASP A 246 -39.23 8.84 -29.94
C ASP A 246 -40.60 8.47 -29.30
N ASP A 247 -41.60 8.21 -30.13
CA ASP A 247 -42.95 7.80 -29.66
C ASP A 247 -42.88 6.43 -28.95
N GLY A 248 -43.12 6.41 -27.62
CA GLY A 248 -43.12 5.19 -26.79
C GLY A 248 -41.77 4.50 -26.72
N LEU A 249 -40.66 5.22 -27.00
CA LEU A 249 -39.31 4.64 -27.03
C LEU A 249 -38.89 4.06 -25.67
N GLN A 250 -39.20 4.74 -24.58
CA GLN A 250 -38.85 4.27 -23.24
C GLN A 250 -39.54 2.92 -22.94
N GLU A 251 -40.85 2.81 -23.22
CA GLU A 251 -41.59 1.56 -22.99
C GLU A 251 -41.03 0.39 -23.82
N ARG A 252 -40.63 0.67 -25.08
CA ARG A 252 -40.01 -0.34 -25.95
C ARG A 252 -38.62 -0.76 -25.46
N LEU A 253 -37.82 0.16 -24.92
CA LEU A 253 -36.52 -0.16 -24.31
C LEU A 253 -36.69 -0.95 -23.03
N GLU A 254 -37.64 -0.58 -22.15
CA GLU A 254 -37.90 -1.33 -20.94
C GLU A 254 -38.37 -2.77 -21.30
N HIS A 255 -39.25 -2.91 -22.29
CA HIS A 255 -39.65 -4.23 -22.78
C HIS A 255 -38.46 -5.03 -23.38
N PHE A 256 -37.59 -4.39 -24.13
CA PHE A 256 -36.37 -4.99 -24.67
C PHE A 256 -35.45 -5.49 -23.58
N PHE A 257 -35.23 -4.71 -22.53
CA PHE A 257 -34.43 -5.10 -21.37
C PHE A 257 -35.07 -6.27 -20.61
N ASP A 258 -36.38 -6.20 -20.32
CA ASP A 258 -37.11 -7.26 -19.65
C ASP A 258 -37.07 -8.60 -20.40
N GLU A 259 -37.17 -8.57 -21.73
CA GLU A 259 -37.07 -9.79 -22.53
C GLU A 259 -35.63 -10.31 -22.61
N SER A 260 -34.63 -9.41 -22.63
CA SER A 260 -33.25 -9.81 -22.60
C SER A 260 -32.83 -10.49 -21.30
N GLU A 261 -33.42 -10.04 -20.14
CA GLU A 261 -33.18 -10.64 -18.82
C GLU A 261 -33.77 -12.04 -18.67
N LYS A 262 -34.83 -12.37 -19.47
CA LYS A 262 -35.44 -13.71 -19.50
C LYS A 262 -34.61 -14.74 -20.28
N MET A 263 -33.60 -14.31 -21.00
CA MET A 263 -32.71 -15.23 -21.71
C MET A 263 -31.91 -16.07 -20.68
N GLU A 264 -31.71 -17.34 -20.99
CA GLU A 264 -30.99 -18.30 -20.12
C GLU A 264 -29.62 -17.77 -19.67
N GLN A 265 -28.99 -16.94 -20.50
CA GLN A 265 -27.76 -16.22 -20.23
C GLN A 265 -27.90 -14.83 -20.85
N HIS A 266 -27.79 -13.80 -20.02
CA HIS A 266 -27.93 -12.40 -20.44
C HIS A 266 -26.68 -11.59 -20.01
N LEU A 267 -26.43 -10.52 -20.73
CA LEU A 267 -25.44 -9.50 -20.42
C LEU A 267 -26.14 -8.16 -20.27
N PRO A 268 -25.63 -7.24 -19.42
CA PRO A 268 -26.13 -5.89 -19.36
C PRO A 268 -26.06 -5.19 -20.71
N ILE A 269 -27.12 -4.54 -21.11
CA ILE A 269 -27.26 -3.85 -22.40
C ILE A 269 -27.21 -2.35 -22.17
N MET A 270 -26.21 -1.68 -22.75
CA MET A 270 -26.06 -0.24 -22.72
C MET A 270 -26.61 0.37 -23.99
N VAL A 271 -27.52 1.36 -23.86
CA VAL A 271 -28.12 2.02 -25.02
C VAL A 271 -27.87 3.51 -24.98
N GLY A 272 -27.18 4.03 -25.97
CA GLY A 272 -27.06 5.47 -26.20
C GLY A 272 -28.04 5.94 -27.26
N ILE A 273 -28.71 7.07 -27.06
CA ILE A 273 -29.82 7.57 -27.89
C ILE A 273 -29.47 8.97 -28.39
N TYR A 274 -29.56 9.15 -29.71
CA TYR A 274 -29.63 10.46 -30.32
C TYR A 274 -31.00 10.72 -30.90
N SER A 275 -31.70 11.79 -30.48
CA SER A 275 -33.00 12.23 -31.02
C SER A 275 -32.79 13.44 -31.95
N THR A 276 -33.48 13.43 -33.10
CA THR A 276 -33.49 14.58 -34.02
C THR A 276 -34.13 15.84 -33.44
N ALA A 277 -34.83 15.72 -32.28
CA ALA A 277 -35.26 16.88 -31.49
C ALA A 277 -34.07 17.76 -31.02
N MET A 278 -32.87 17.20 -30.91
CA MET A 278 -31.64 17.92 -30.55
C MET A 278 -31.00 18.64 -31.75
N GLY A 279 -31.52 18.46 -32.93
CA GLY A 279 -31.08 19.07 -34.18
C GLY A 279 -31.03 18.05 -35.33
N ASP A 280 -31.18 18.52 -36.55
CA ASP A 280 -31.02 17.68 -37.75
C ASP A 280 -29.57 17.59 -38.13
N VAL A 281 -28.99 16.37 -38.16
CA VAL A 281 -27.62 16.08 -38.53
C VAL A 281 -27.56 14.85 -39.44
N PRO A 282 -26.46 14.66 -40.21
CA PRO A 282 -26.23 13.43 -40.97
C PRO A 282 -26.32 12.19 -40.07
N VAL A 283 -26.80 11.04 -40.61
CA VAL A 283 -26.96 9.79 -39.88
C VAL A 283 -25.65 9.35 -39.21
N SER A 284 -24.51 9.51 -39.90
CA SER A 284 -23.19 9.20 -39.32
C SER A 284 -22.88 10.02 -38.08
N THR A 285 -23.25 11.32 -38.07
CA THR A 285 -23.09 12.20 -36.91
C THR A 285 -24.07 11.81 -35.80
N ALA A 286 -25.32 11.44 -36.13
CA ALA A 286 -26.30 10.95 -35.18
C ALA A 286 -25.82 9.65 -34.52
N TYR A 287 -25.21 8.74 -35.29
CA TYR A 287 -24.60 7.52 -34.80
C TYR A 287 -23.45 7.78 -33.83
N ASP A 288 -22.51 8.67 -34.18
CA ASP A 288 -21.42 9.04 -33.29
C ASP A 288 -21.91 9.66 -31.98
N ARG A 289 -22.99 10.45 -32.05
CA ARG A 289 -23.62 11.07 -30.86
C ARG A 289 -24.34 10.04 -30.00
N ALA A 290 -25.05 9.09 -30.60
CA ALA A 290 -25.66 7.97 -29.89
C ALA A 290 -24.58 7.11 -29.20
N LYS A 291 -23.49 6.83 -29.91
CA LYS A 291 -22.32 6.14 -29.33
C LYS A 291 -21.74 6.88 -28.15
N MET A 292 -21.57 8.22 -28.22
CA MET A 292 -21.10 9.02 -27.08
C MET A 292 -22.00 8.87 -25.86
N ALA A 293 -23.32 8.82 -26.05
CA ALA A 293 -24.27 8.62 -24.98
C ALA A 293 -24.20 7.22 -24.34
N CYS A 294 -23.93 6.19 -25.16
CA CYS A 294 -23.69 4.84 -24.71
C CYS A 294 -22.39 4.71 -23.93
N ASP A 295 -21.30 5.26 -24.47
CA ASP A 295 -19.97 5.23 -23.83
C ASP A 295 -20.00 5.86 -22.41
N ALA A 296 -20.88 6.85 -22.18
CA ALA A 296 -21.05 7.51 -20.88
C ALA A 296 -21.62 6.58 -19.78
N ILE A 297 -22.30 5.51 -20.15
CA ILE A 297 -22.90 4.52 -19.23
C ILE A 297 -22.25 3.14 -19.28
N SER A 298 -21.16 2.98 -20.02
CA SER A 298 -20.49 1.70 -20.29
C SER A 298 -20.02 0.91 -19.08
N LYS A 299 -19.98 1.55 -17.90
CA LYS A 299 -19.59 0.93 -16.62
C LYS A 299 -20.76 0.42 -15.78
N SER A 300 -22.01 0.55 -16.27
CA SER A 300 -23.19 0.06 -15.54
C SER A 300 -23.20 -1.47 -15.47
N GLU A 301 -23.60 -2.01 -14.33
CA GLU A 301 -23.80 -3.45 -14.12
C GLU A 301 -25.21 -3.93 -14.49
N THR A 302 -26.10 -3.00 -14.78
CA THR A 302 -27.48 -3.27 -15.18
C THR A 302 -27.80 -2.62 -16.52
N SER A 303 -28.68 -3.21 -17.28
CA SER A 303 -29.16 -2.65 -18.56
C SER A 303 -29.74 -1.26 -18.35
N CYS A 304 -29.30 -0.28 -19.13
CA CYS A 304 -29.75 1.10 -19.03
C CYS A 304 -29.57 1.85 -20.34
N PHE A 305 -30.19 3.01 -20.44
CA PHE A 305 -30.04 3.90 -21.59
C PHE A 305 -29.74 5.34 -21.18
N ASN A 306 -29.13 6.08 -22.11
CA ASN A 306 -28.79 7.49 -21.91
C ASN A 306 -29.00 8.27 -23.21
N TYR A 307 -29.47 9.50 -23.06
CA TYR A 307 -29.64 10.40 -24.20
C TYR A 307 -28.38 11.24 -24.43
N TYR A 308 -28.05 11.46 -25.67
CA TYR A 308 -27.01 12.44 -26.04
C TYR A 308 -27.43 13.85 -25.60
N THR A 309 -26.52 14.57 -24.98
CA THR A 309 -26.64 15.98 -24.61
C THR A 309 -25.46 16.77 -25.14
N LYS A 310 -25.62 18.10 -25.31
CA LYS A 310 -24.48 18.96 -25.67
C LYS A 310 -23.35 18.89 -24.65
N GLN A 311 -23.71 18.75 -23.38
CA GLN A 311 -22.75 18.60 -22.28
C GLN A 311 -21.87 17.35 -22.45
N LEU A 312 -22.45 16.21 -22.83
CA LEU A 312 -21.70 14.98 -23.13
C LEU A 312 -20.70 15.17 -24.28
N SER A 313 -21.11 15.98 -25.29
CA SER A 313 -20.17 16.29 -26.40
C SER A 313 -18.99 17.14 -25.93
N GLU A 314 -19.24 18.09 -25.05
CA GLU A 314 -18.21 18.95 -24.46
C GLU A 314 -17.27 18.12 -23.57
N GLU A 315 -17.81 17.26 -22.73
CA GLU A 315 -17.06 16.33 -21.88
C GLU A 315 -16.17 15.39 -22.71
N ASN A 316 -16.71 14.81 -23.80
CA ASN A 316 -15.92 13.93 -24.67
C ASN A 316 -14.85 14.72 -25.46
N SER A 317 -15.14 15.94 -25.86
CA SER A 317 -14.15 16.84 -26.48
C SER A 317 -13.03 17.16 -25.49
N ASN A 318 -13.38 17.47 -24.23
CA ASN A 318 -12.43 17.73 -23.16
C ASN A 318 -11.58 16.49 -22.87
N ARG A 319 -12.20 15.31 -22.77
CA ARG A 319 -11.52 14.03 -22.59
C ARG A 319 -10.45 13.78 -23.67
N ARG A 320 -10.86 13.90 -24.95
CA ARG A 320 -9.92 13.70 -26.08
C ARG A 320 -8.79 14.74 -26.07
N TYR A 321 -9.12 15.98 -25.78
CA TYR A 321 -8.14 17.06 -25.68
C TYR A 321 -7.10 16.75 -24.59
N ILE A 322 -7.53 16.43 -23.38
CA ILE A 322 -6.66 16.13 -22.24
C ILE A 322 -5.75 14.95 -22.57
N GLN A 323 -6.33 13.84 -23.07
CA GLN A 323 -5.58 12.62 -23.40
C GLN A 323 -4.53 12.85 -24.51
N SER A 324 -4.82 13.73 -25.48
CA SER A 324 -3.89 14.05 -26.57
C SER A 324 -2.87 15.13 -26.21
N SER A 325 -3.13 15.94 -25.18
CA SER A 325 -2.32 17.12 -24.88
C SER A 325 -1.36 16.93 -23.71
N ILE A 326 -1.45 15.84 -22.94
CA ILE A 326 -0.64 15.65 -21.72
C ILE A 326 0.87 15.76 -21.96
N ASP A 327 1.40 15.14 -23.01
CA ASP A 327 2.83 15.17 -23.33
C ASP A 327 3.29 16.61 -23.65
N LYS A 328 2.45 17.35 -24.38
CA LYS A 328 2.70 18.75 -24.69
C LYS A 328 2.60 19.64 -23.46
N ALA A 329 1.59 19.39 -22.62
CA ALA A 329 1.35 20.15 -21.40
C ALA A 329 2.54 20.02 -20.41
N ILE A 330 3.13 18.83 -20.32
CA ILE A 330 4.35 18.59 -19.56
C ILE A 330 5.55 19.33 -20.19
N ALA A 331 5.78 19.13 -21.49
CA ALA A 331 6.92 19.72 -22.19
C ALA A 331 6.92 21.26 -22.18
N GLU A 332 5.75 21.87 -22.32
CA GLU A 332 5.58 23.33 -22.33
C GLU A 332 5.26 23.92 -20.95
N LYS A 333 5.31 23.09 -19.87
CA LYS A 333 5.07 23.49 -18.46
C LYS A 333 3.71 24.11 -18.22
N TRP A 334 2.67 23.64 -18.91
CA TRP A 334 1.29 24.03 -18.64
C TRP A 334 0.82 23.41 -17.31
N ILE A 335 1.44 22.28 -16.91
CA ILE A 335 1.21 21.67 -15.60
C ILE A 335 2.13 22.33 -14.59
N GLN A 336 1.52 22.95 -13.61
CA GLN A 336 2.19 23.57 -12.47
C GLN A 336 1.89 22.77 -11.20
N VAL A 337 2.86 22.68 -10.31
CA VAL A 337 2.69 22.04 -9.02
C VAL A 337 2.50 23.10 -7.95
N TYR A 338 1.37 23.00 -7.25
CA TYR A 338 1.05 23.82 -6.09
C TYR A 338 1.30 23.01 -4.85
N TYR A 339 1.71 23.65 -3.79
CA TYR A 339 2.08 23.01 -2.54
C TYR A 339 1.15 23.48 -1.44
N GLN A 340 0.54 22.54 -0.73
CA GLN A 340 -0.29 22.84 0.42
C GLN A 340 0.42 22.39 1.69
N PRO A 341 0.66 23.27 2.66
CA PRO A 341 1.32 22.92 3.89
C PRO A 341 0.43 22.03 4.76
N ILE A 342 1.03 20.98 5.28
CA ILE A 342 0.52 20.14 6.36
C ILE A 342 1.24 20.60 7.63
N VAL A 343 0.48 21.00 8.64
CA VAL A 343 1.05 21.54 9.86
C VAL A 343 0.91 20.53 11.00
N ARG A 344 1.89 20.51 11.88
CA ARG A 344 1.80 19.79 13.15
C ARG A 344 0.68 20.37 14.00
N ALA A 345 -0.27 19.57 14.45
CA ALA A 345 -1.42 20.04 15.21
C ALA A 345 -1.02 20.81 16.48
N ILE A 346 0.03 20.35 17.18
CA ILE A 346 0.41 20.89 18.46
C ILE A 346 1.17 22.23 18.42
N ASN A 347 1.99 22.46 17.39
CA ASN A 347 2.84 23.67 17.29
C ASN A 347 2.48 24.56 16.09
N SER A 348 1.55 24.15 15.24
CA SER A 348 1.12 24.83 14.01
C SER A 348 2.25 25.16 13.05
N LYS A 349 3.36 24.41 13.11
CA LYS A 349 4.48 24.54 12.17
C LYS A 349 4.32 23.56 11.01
N VAL A 350 4.79 23.97 9.84
CA VAL A 350 4.80 23.10 8.65
C VAL A 350 5.75 21.95 8.90
N CYS A 351 5.23 20.73 8.87
CA CYS A 351 6.00 19.49 8.99
C CYS A 351 6.09 18.71 7.69
N GLU A 352 5.17 18.96 6.74
CA GLU A 352 5.12 18.35 5.42
C GLU A 352 4.39 19.28 4.44
N GLU A 353 4.48 19.00 3.15
CA GLU A 353 3.75 19.70 2.09
C GLU A 353 3.19 18.69 1.09
N GLU A 354 1.91 18.84 0.73
CA GLU A 354 1.29 18.03 -0.33
C GLU A 354 1.46 18.71 -1.69
N ALA A 355 1.92 17.93 -2.69
CA ALA A 355 2.10 18.37 -4.06
C ALA A 355 0.83 18.13 -4.89
N LEU A 356 0.25 19.20 -5.41
CA LEU A 356 -1.04 19.18 -6.09
C LEU A 356 -0.90 19.74 -7.51
N ALA A 357 -1.14 18.93 -8.52
CA ALA A 357 -1.09 19.34 -9.92
C ALA A 357 -2.18 20.39 -10.24
N ARG A 358 -1.83 21.36 -11.09
CA ARG A 358 -2.73 22.35 -11.66
C ARG A 358 -2.40 22.48 -13.14
N TRP A 359 -3.39 22.32 -14.00
CA TRP A 359 -3.20 22.46 -15.44
C TRP A 359 -3.64 23.85 -15.87
N ILE A 360 -2.70 24.69 -16.29
CA ILE A 360 -2.95 26.04 -16.79
C ILE A 360 -2.77 26.01 -18.31
N ASP A 361 -3.87 25.75 -18.99
CA ASP A 361 -3.87 25.60 -20.44
C ASP A 361 -3.91 26.97 -21.12
N PRO A 362 -3.08 27.26 -22.12
CA PRO A 362 -3.05 28.56 -22.79
C PRO A 362 -4.31 28.89 -23.58
N GLU A 363 -5.07 27.87 -24.04
CA GLU A 363 -6.29 28.06 -24.83
C GLU A 363 -7.56 27.92 -24.00
N ARG A 364 -7.55 27.01 -22.99
CA ARG A 364 -8.72 26.69 -22.17
C ARG A 364 -8.68 27.28 -20.76
N GLY A 365 -7.57 27.88 -20.38
CA GLY A 365 -7.39 28.47 -19.05
C GLY A 365 -7.11 27.44 -17.97
N PHE A 366 -7.61 27.66 -16.77
CA PHE A 366 -7.39 26.78 -15.63
C PHE A 366 -8.31 25.58 -15.71
N LEU A 367 -7.72 24.39 -15.83
CA LEU A 367 -8.40 23.10 -15.69
C LEU A 367 -8.17 22.56 -14.27
N SER A 368 -9.26 22.23 -13.59
CA SER A 368 -9.20 21.66 -12.24
C SER A 368 -8.77 20.18 -12.27
N PRO A 369 -8.16 19.65 -11.20
CA PRO A 369 -7.82 18.22 -11.12
C PRO A 369 -9.00 17.29 -11.42
N ALA A 370 -10.21 17.63 -10.97
CA ALA A 370 -11.42 16.86 -11.25
C ALA A 370 -11.77 16.78 -12.75
N GLU A 371 -11.28 17.72 -13.55
CA GLU A 371 -11.53 17.76 -15.00
C GLU A 371 -10.52 16.95 -15.80
N PHE A 372 -9.28 16.71 -15.32
CA PHE A 372 -8.28 16.03 -16.12
C PHE A 372 -7.79 14.68 -15.54
N ILE A 373 -7.73 14.52 -14.21
CA ILE A 373 -7.24 13.30 -13.57
C ILE A 373 -8.04 12.08 -14.02
N PRO A 374 -9.39 12.05 -13.96
CA PRO A 374 -10.15 10.87 -14.35
C PRO A 374 -9.90 10.41 -15.79
N TYR A 375 -9.71 11.34 -16.71
CA TYR A 375 -9.44 11.03 -18.13
C TYR A 375 -8.03 10.49 -18.37
N LEU A 376 -7.06 10.93 -17.57
CA LEU A 376 -5.68 10.42 -17.62
C LEU A 376 -5.59 9.03 -16.99
N GLU A 377 -6.31 8.78 -15.90
CA GLU A 377 -6.43 7.45 -15.29
C GLU A 377 -7.05 6.45 -16.26
N GLU A 378 -8.16 6.82 -16.86
CA GLU A 378 -8.88 5.97 -17.80
C GLU A 378 -8.06 5.62 -19.06
N SER A 379 -7.21 6.55 -19.51
CA SER A 379 -6.31 6.31 -20.65
C SER A 379 -4.99 5.65 -20.29
N GLY A 380 -4.74 5.38 -19.00
CA GLY A 380 -3.46 4.86 -18.52
C GLY A 380 -2.29 5.83 -18.69
N GLN A 381 -2.55 7.14 -18.74
CA GLN A 381 -1.51 8.16 -18.94
C GLN A 381 -1.20 8.97 -17.67
N ILE A 382 -1.89 8.68 -16.57
CA ILE A 382 -1.73 9.42 -15.31
C ILE A 382 -0.30 9.34 -14.77
N TYR A 383 0.39 8.20 -14.94
CA TYR A 383 1.79 8.03 -14.52
C TYR A 383 2.75 9.09 -15.06
N LYS A 384 2.45 9.65 -16.24
CA LYS A 384 3.25 10.74 -16.81
C LYS A 384 3.13 12.01 -15.96
N LEU A 385 1.92 12.30 -15.51
CA LEU A 385 1.63 13.43 -14.63
C LEU A 385 2.32 13.24 -13.28
N ASP A 386 2.16 12.06 -12.65
CA ASP A 386 2.61 11.81 -11.29
C ASP A 386 4.14 11.75 -11.21
N LEU A 387 4.78 11.17 -12.22
CA LEU A 387 6.24 11.25 -12.34
C LEU A 387 6.73 12.67 -12.59
N TYR A 388 6.02 13.48 -13.39
CA TYR A 388 6.34 14.88 -13.60
C TYR A 388 6.18 15.70 -12.29
N VAL A 389 5.10 15.47 -11.54
CA VAL A 389 4.90 16.09 -10.21
C VAL A 389 6.07 15.75 -9.29
N LEU A 390 6.47 14.47 -9.23
CA LEU A 390 7.66 14.07 -8.46
C LEU A 390 8.91 14.83 -8.89
N GLU A 391 9.18 14.94 -10.19
CA GLU A 391 10.34 15.69 -10.70
C GLU A 391 10.31 17.16 -10.27
N GLN A 392 9.14 17.80 -10.34
CA GLN A 392 8.98 19.19 -9.88
C GLN A 392 9.18 19.33 -8.36
N VAL A 393 8.73 18.35 -7.57
CA VAL A 393 8.97 18.29 -6.11
C VAL A 393 10.47 18.18 -5.83
N LEU A 394 11.16 17.28 -6.51
CA LEU A 394 12.61 17.07 -6.34
C LEU A 394 13.41 18.30 -6.73
N ASP A 395 13.03 18.97 -7.82
CA ASP A 395 13.66 20.21 -8.26
C ASP A 395 13.44 21.35 -7.26
N LYS A 396 12.22 21.49 -6.73
CA LYS A 396 11.89 22.45 -5.66
C LYS A 396 12.76 22.21 -4.43
N MET A 397 12.84 20.96 -3.96
CA MET A 397 13.63 20.61 -2.77
C MET A 397 15.12 20.95 -2.96
N LYS A 398 15.69 20.66 -4.13
CA LYS A 398 17.07 21.05 -4.47
C LYS A 398 17.24 22.57 -4.44
N HIS A 399 16.31 23.29 -5.05
CA HIS A 399 16.36 24.76 -5.07
C HIS A 399 16.29 25.33 -3.64
N GLN A 400 15.39 24.82 -2.80
CA GLN A 400 15.31 25.21 -1.39
C GLN A 400 16.61 24.95 -0.63
N GLN A 401 17.24 23.79 -0.84
CA GLN A 401 18.54 23.47 -0.24
C GLN A 401 19.64 24.45 -0.68
N GLN A 402 19.68 24.82 -1.96
CA GLN A 402 20.67 25.76 -2.51
C GLN A 402 20.50 27.17 -1.96
N GLU A 403 19.26 27.60 -1.78
CA GLU A 403 18.92 28.94 -1.23
C GLU A 403 18.98 28.98 0.32
N GLY A 404 19.27 27.84 0.97
CA GLY A 404 19.29 27.73 2.44
C GLY A 404 17.92 27.86 3.09
N LEU A 405 16.84 27.55 2.35
CA LEU A 405 15.47 27.51 2.86
C LEU A 405 15.17 26.16 3.53
N ASN A 406 14.19 26.14 4.42
CA ASN A 406 13.76 24.91 5.06
C ASN A 406 13.16 23.94 4.05
N VAL A 407 13.55 22.68 4.16
CA VAL A 407 13.02 21.58 3.35
C VAL A 407 12.30 20.59 4.27
N VAL A 408 11.05 20.31 3.98
CA VAL A 408 10.22 19.31 4.67
C VAL A 408 9.87 18.17 3.71
N PRO A 409 9.44 17.01 4.22
CA PRO A 409 8.92 15.95 3.37
C PRO A 409 7.75 16.42 2.50
N HIS A 410 7.62 15.84 1.31
CA HIS A 410 6.54 16.13 0.38
C HIS A 410 5.78 14.84 0.07
N SER A 411 4.47 14.94 0.02
CA SER A 411 3.62 13.86 -0.44
C SER A 411 3.21 14.04 -1.90
N ILE A 412 3.13 12.92 -2.61
CA ILE A 412 2.65 12.81 -3.98
C ILE A 412 1.54 11.78 -4.05
N ASN A 413 0.52 12.07 -4.83
CA ASN A 413 -0.61 11.16 -5.07
C ASN A 413 -0.24 10.13 -6.14
N LEU A 414 -0.67 8.87 -5.95
CA LEU A 414 -0.60 7.82 -6.96
C LEU A 414 -1.97 7.20 -7.18
N SER A 415 -2.29 6.97 -8.46
CA SER A 415 -3.52 6.30 -8.85
C SER A 415 -3.31 4.80 -9.08
N ARG A 416 -4.41 4.05 -9.19
CA ARG A 416 -4.36 2.63 -9.54
C ARG A 416 -3.68 2.38 -10.88
N SER A 417 -3.96 3.23 -11.85
CA SER A 417 -3.46 3.11 -13.22
C SER A 417 -1.94 3.16 -13.31
N ASP A 418 -1.26 3.81 -12.35
CA ASP A 418 0.21 3.86 -12.29
C ASP A 418 0.81 2.47 -12.11
N PHE A 419 0.23 1.71 -11.19
CA PHE A 419 0.69 0.34 -10.88
C PHE A 419 0.38 -0.66 -12.00
N ASP A 420 -0.64 -0.40 -12.80
CA ASP A 420 -1.03 -1.28 -13.90
C ASP A 420 -0.24 -0.97 -15.20
N THR A 421 0.28 0.25 -15.32
CA THR A 421 0.92 0.74 -16.55
C THR A 421 2.44 0.55 -16.56
N CYS A 422 3.11 0.79 -15.43
CA CYS A 422 4.57 0.67 -15.31
C CYS A 422 5.00 0.18 -13.93
N ASP A 423 6.28 -0.15 -13.74
CA ASP A 423 6.83 -0.36 -12.39
C ASP A 423 7.09 0.99 -11.72
N ILE A 424 5.99 1.62 -11.26
CA ILE A 424 6.02 2.96 -10.68
C ILE A 424 6.94 3.04 -9.45
N VAL A 425 7.06 1.95 -8.67
CA VAL A 425 7.95 1.87 -7.50
C VAL A 425 9.40 2.08 -7.91
N GLU A 426 9.83 1.41 -8.97
CA GLU A 426 11.21 1.51 -9.48
C GLU A 426 11.46 2.85 -10.17
N GLU A 427 10.48 3.39 -10.90
CA GLU A 427 10.58 4.70 -11.54
C GLU A 427 10.72 5.84 -10.52
N ILE A 428 9.97 5.80 -9.42
CA ILE A 428 10.10 6.77 -8.31
C ILE A 428 11.45 6.60 -7.62
N ARG A 429 11.82 5.35 -7.26
CA ARG A 429 13.10 5.07 -6.61
C ARG A 429 14.28 5.65 -7.39
N LYS A 430 14.32 5.38 -8.69
CA LYS A 430 15.40 5.83 -9.58
C LYS A 430 15.54 7.36 -9.58
N ARG A 431 14.41 8.08 -9.78
CA ARG A 431 14.42 9.55 -9.81
C ARG A 431 14.86 10.16 -8.49
N VAL A 432 14.38 9.62 -7.37
CA VAL A 432 14.77 10.10 -6.05
C VAL A 432 16.26 9.86 -5.78
N ASP A 433 16.75 8.65 -6.05
CA ASP A 433 18.16 8.29 -5.84
C ASP A 433 19.11 9.14 -6.70
N GLU A 434 18.76 9.46 -7.95
CA GLU A 434 19.54 10.34 -8.84
C GLU A 434 19.70 11.77 -8.29
N THR A 435 18.81 12.21 -7.41
CA THR A 435 18.87 13.54 -6.82
C THR A 435 19.68 13.62 -5.55
N GLY A 436 19.93 12.50 -4.88
CA GLY A 436 20.56 12.43 -3.56
C GLY A 436 19.66 12.86 -2.40
N ILE A 437 18.36 13.13 -2.66
CA ILE A 437 17.35 13.40 -1.62
C ILE A 437 17.05 12.08 -0.92
N ARG A 438 16.94 12.12 0.42
CA ARG A 438 16.61 10.93 1.19
C ARG A 438 15.20 10.44 0.86
N ARG A 439 15.00 9.14 0.70
CA ARG A 439 13.71 8.54 0.30
C ARG A 439 12.59 8.85 1.27
N ASN A 440 12.86 8.96 2.57
CA ASN A 440 11.88 9.35 3.57
C ASN A 440 11.41 10.82 3.49
N MET A 441 11.95 11.60 2.54
CA MET A 441 11.48 12.95 2.23
C MET A 441 10.40 12.96 1.14
N ILE A 442 10.10 11.83 0.54
CA ILE A 442 9.02 11.67 -0.44
C ILE A 442 8.04 10.64 0.11
N THR A 443 6.83 11.07 0.33
CA THR A 443 5.71 10.27 0.81
C THR A 443 4.78 9.92 -0.35
N VAL A 444 4.30 8.70 -0.39
CA VAL A 444 3.35 8.22 -1.41
C VAL A 444 1.95 8.16 -0.80
N GLU A 445 1.00 8.87 -1.39
CA GLU A 445 -0.41 8.85 -1.00
C GLU A 445 -1.20 7.92 -1.94
N ILE A 446 -2.01 7.03 -1.35
CA ILE A 446 -2.83 6.06 -2.07
C ILE A 446 -4.23 6.09 -1.46
N THR A 447 -5.25 6.34 -2.30
CA THR A 447 -6.64 6.42 -1.81
C THR A 447 -7.20 5.03 -1.48
N GLU A 448 -8.20 5.00 -0.62
CA GLU A 448 -8.91 3.77 -0.22
C GLU A 448 -9.47 3.00 -1.44
N SER A 449 -10.04 3.70 -2.40
CA SER A 449 -10.64 3.11 -3.60
C SER A 449 -9.64 2.37 -4.49
N VAL A 450 -8.40 2.85 -4.56
CA VAL A 450 -7.30 2.22 -5.30
C VAL A 450 -6.96 0.84 -4.76
N ILE A 451 -7.03 0.68 -3.44
CA ILE A 451 -6.66 -0.55 -2.74
C ILE A 451 -7.77 -1.61 -2.83
N GLY A 452 -9.04 -1.19 -2.73
CA GLY A 452 -10.21 -2.08 -2.64
C GLY A 452 -10.37 -3.05 -3.83
N THR A 453 -9.90 -2.70 -5.01
CA THR A 453 -10.07 -3.52 -6.22
C THR A 453 -9.14 -4.74 -6.31
N SER A 454 -7.99 -4.74 -5.61
CA SER A 454 -7.02 -5.86 -5.61
C SER A 454 -6.08 -5.79 -4.41
N LEU A 455 -6.62 -6.09 -3.23
CA LEU A 455 -5.97 -5.94 -1.92
C LEU A 455 -4.57 -6.58 -1.85
N GLU A 456 -4.43 -7.84 -2.30
CA GLU A 456 -3.14 -8.56 -2.22
C GLU A 456 -2.06 -7.99 -3.15
N PHE A 457 -2.43 -7.54 -4.34
CA PHE A 457 -1.49 -6.88 -5.24
C PHE A 457 -1.00 -5.56 -4.63
N MET A 458 -1.92 -4.70 -4.17
CA MET A 458 -1.57 -3.41 -3.58
C MET A 458 -0.76 -3.56 -2.29
N LYS A 459 -1.07 -4.54 -1.46
CA LYS A 459 -0.27 -4.90 -0.28
C LYS A 459 1.19 -5.18 -0.64
N GLY A 460 1.42 -5.91 -1.74
CA GLY A 460 2.76 -6.16 -2.27
C GLY A 460 3.47 -4.88 -2.71
N GLN A 461 2.79 -3.96 -3.41
CA GLN A 461 3.38 -2.71 -3.89
C GLN A 461 3.69 -1.75 -2.73
N ILE A 462 2.77 -1.61 -1.77
CA ILE A 462 2.97 -0.81 -0.56
C ILE A 462 4.17 -1.32 0.24
N ALA A 463 4.26 -2.63 0.44
CA ALA A 463 5.41 -3.23 1.13
C ALA A 463 6.74 -2.95 0.40
N ARG A 464 6.76 -2.91 -0.95
CA ARG A 464 7.95 -2.54 -1.73
C ARG A 464 8.38 -1.10 -1.44
N PHE A 465 7.45 -0.13 -1.44
CA PHE A 465 7.75 1.26 -1.08
C PHE A 465 8.36 1.37 0.31
N GLN A 466 7.71 0.75 1.30
CA GLN A 466 8.15 0.78 2.70
C GLN A 466 9.53 0.13 2.90
N GLN A 467 9.79 -1.03 2.27
CA GLN A 467 11.11 -1.68 2.30
C GLN A 467 12.21 -0.82 1.68
N LEU A 468 11.88 -0.01 0.69
CA LEU A 468 12.79 0.95 0.08
C LEU A 468 12.98 2.21 0.93
N GLY A 469 12.18 2.40 1.98
CA GLY A 469 12.24 3.54 2.89
C GLY A 469 11.39 4.75 2.48
N PHE A 470 10.39 4.56 1.64
CA PHE A 470 9.37 5.56 1.33
C PHE A 470 8.19 5.41 2.28
N PRO A 471 7.74 6.46 2.99
CA PRO A 471 6.50 6.45 3.75
C PRO A 471 5.30 6.31 2.80
N VAL A 472 4.28 5.53 3.23
CA VAL A 472 3.05 5.36 2.47
C VAL A 472 1.85 5.74 3.32
N TRP A 473 1.02 6.63 2.80
CA TRP A 473 -0.17 7.14 3.45
C TRP A 473 -1.44 6.60 2.81
N LEU A 474 -2.44 6.36 3.65
CA LEU A 474 -3.80 6.06 3.19
C LEU A 474 -4.58 7.36 3.10
N ASP A 475 -4.99 7.70 1.89
CA ASP A 475 -5.73 8.94 1.60
C ASP A 475 -7.23 8.71 1.47
N ASP A 476 -8.02 9.78 1.62
CA ASP A 476 -9.49 9.79 1.52
C ASP A 476 -10.19 8.79 2.45
N PHE A 477 -9.61 8.50 3.63
CA PHE A 477 -10.18 7.53 4.56
C PHE A 477 -11.59 7.93 5.02
N GLY A 478 -12.53 7.00 4.83
CA GLY A 478 -13.94 7.15 5.19
C GLY A 478 -14.83 7.66 4.06
N SER A 479 -14.30 7.80 2.84
CA SER A 479 -15.08 8.07 1.63
C SER A 479 -15.69 6.79 1.01
N GLY A 480 -15.18 5.58 1.36
CA GLY A 480 -15.55 4.27 0.82
C GLY A 480 -16.16 3.30 1.83
N TYR A 481 -16.51 2.09 1.36
CA TYR A 481 -17.18 1.05 2.17
C TYR A 481 -16.23 0.06 2.86
N SER A 482 -14.92 0.06 2.58
CA SER A 482 -13.98 -1.03 2.97
C SER A 482 -12.86 -0.59 3.91
N SER A 483 -12.91 0.62 4.46
CA SER A 483 -11.83 1.28 5.22
C SER A 483 -11.19 0.45 6.33
N LEU A 484 -11.99 -0.30 7.09
CA LEU A 484 -11.48 -1.11 8.21
C LEU A 484 -10.78 -2.39 7.75
N GLU A 485 -11.22 -3.02 6.67
CA GLU A 485 -10.59 -4.22 6.11
C GLU A 485 -9.18 -3.90 5.56
N VAL A 486 -9.05 -2.75 4.91
CA VAL A 486 -7.76 -2.26 4.40
C VAL A 486 -6.77 -2.04 5.55
N LEU A 487 -7.20 -1.39 6.64
CA LEU A 487 -6.35 -1.17 7.82
C LEU A 487 -5.97 -2.44 8.57
N GLN A 488 -6.82 -3.46 8.56
CA GLN A 488 -6.48 -4.77 9.15
C GLN A 488 -5.42 -5.52 8.34
N SER A 489 -5.41 -5.32 7.03
CA SER A 489 -4.59 -6.10 6.09
C SER A 489 -3.25 -5.43 5.75
N ILE A 490 -3.19 -4.09 5.78
CA ILE A 490 -2.06 -3.30 5.35
C ILE A 490 -1.67 -2.30 6.44
N ARG A 491 -0.36 -2.18 6.70
CA ARG A 491 0.18 -1.15 7.60
C ARG A 491 0.52 0.09 6.79
N PHE A 492 0.00 1.22 7.23
CA PHE A 492 0.33 2.54 6.70
C PHE A 492 1.11 3.33 7.73
N ASP A 493 1.89 4.29 7.27
CA ASP A 493 2.62 5.21 8.14
C ASP A 493 1.70 6.31 8.66
N LEU A 494 0.67 6.68 7.88
CA LEU A 494 -0.29 7.69 8.24
C LEU A 494 -1.64 7.48 7.54
N ILE A 495 -2.72 7.97 8.17
CA ILE A 495 -4.09 8.01 7.63
C ILE A 495 -4.52 9.48 7.48
N LYS A 496 -4.97 9.86 6.29
CA LYS A 496 -5.61 11.17 6.02
C LYS A 496 -7.13 11.01 6.09
N PHE A 497 -7.76 11.75 6.98
CA PHE A 497 -9.21 11.78 7.11
C PHE A 497 -9.77 12.81 6.16
N ASP A 498 -10.66 12.37 5.27
CA ASP A 498 -11.28 13.20 4.24
C ASP A 498 -12.02 14.42 4.79
N MET A 499 -12.06 15.49 4.01
CA MET A 499 -12.70 16.76 4.39
C MET A 499 -14.18 16.62 4.75
N SER A 500 -14.87 15.56 4.35
CA SER A 500 -16.27 15.29 4.72
C SER A 500 -16.47 15.18 6.23
N PHE A 501 -15.46 14.68 6.97
CA PHE A 501 -15.50 14.67 8.43
C PHE A 501 -15.55 16.09 9.01
N MET A 502 -14.77 17.01 8.44
CA MET A 502 -14.76 18.40 8.91
C MET A 502 -16.07 19.12 8.62
N ARG A 503 -16.67 18.90 7.46
CA ARG A 503 -17.98 19.45 7.10
C ARG A 503 -19.09 18.97 8.04
N ARG A 504 -19.05 17.72 8.46
CA ARG A 504 -20.03 17.12 9.38
C ARG A 504 -19.86 17.52 10.84
N LEU A 505 -18.71 18.06 11.25
CA LEU A 505 -18.48 18.53 12.62
C LEU A 505 -19.45 19.63 13.04
N ASP A 506 -19.95 20.42 12.09
CA ASP A 506 -20.90 21.49 12.33
C ASP A 506 -22.36 20.98 12.38
N GLU A 507 -22.62 19.71 12.01
CA GLU A 507 -23.95 19.11 11.95
C GLU A 507 -24.39 18.51 13.30
N GLY A 508 -23.46 18.31 14.26
CA GLY A 508 -23.80 17.85 15.60
C GLY A 508 -22.75 16.95 16.29
N ASP A 509 -23.04 16.59 17.56
CA ASP A 509 -22.12 15.86 18.44
C ASP A 509 -21.76 14.45 17.94
N GLY A 510 -22.62 13.82 17.12
CA GLY A 510 -22.38 12.47 16.58
C GLY A 510 -21.11 12.37 15.72
N ALA A 511 -20.85 13.37 14.89
CA ALA A 511 -19.64 13.40 14.04
C ALA A 511 -18.37 13.56 14.90
N ARG A 512 -18.45 14.34 15.97
CA ARG A 512 -17.36 14.52 16.93
C ARG A 512 -17.01 13.21 17.64
N VAL A 513 -18.03 12.44 18.06
CA VAL A 513 -17.83 11.11 18.69
C VAL A 513 -17.16 10.16 17.72
N VAL A 514 -17.66 10.04 16.47
CA VAL A 514 -17.08 9.14 15.46
C VAL A 514 -15.61 9.47 15.22
N LEU A 515 -15.29 10.74 14.99
CA LEU A 515 -13.90 11.13 14.73
C LEU A 515 -12.99 10.89 15.93
N THR A 516 -13.51 11.11 17.16
CA THR A 516 -12.79 10.81 18.41
C THR A 516 -12.44 9.33 18.52
N GLU A 517 -13.40 8.43 18.21
CA GLU A 517 -13.18 6.99 18.26
C GLU A 517 -12.22 6.51 17.16
N LEU A 518 -12.27 7.11 15.96
CA LEU A 518 -11.32 6.81 14.91
C LEU A 518 -9.89 7.22 15.28
N MET A 519 -9.71 8.37 15.94
CA MET A 519 -8.40 8.78 16.47
C MET A 519 -7.89 7.82 17.56
N LYS A 520 -8.78 7.32 18.44
CA LYS A 520 -8.42 6.29 19.43
C LYS A 520 -7.97 4.98 18.77
N MET A 521 -8.55 4.62 17.63
CA MET A 521 -8.16 3.43 16.89
C MET A 521 -6.76 3.56 16.27
N ALA A 522 -6.41 4.73 15.75
CA ALA A 522 -5.11 4.97 15.10
C ALA A 522 -3.92 4.84 16.08
N ALA A 523 -4.10 5.28 17.33
CA ALA A 523 -3.03 5.30 18.33
C ALA A 523 -2.45 3.91 18.68
N PRO A 524 -3.24 2.85 18.99
CA PRO A 524 -2.72 1.49 19.21
C PRO A 524 -2.07 0.88 17.97
N LEU A 525 -2.54 1.25 16.78
CA LEU A 525 -1.98 0.80 15.50
C LEU A 525 -0.64 1.48 15.20
N LYS A 526 -0.26 2.50 15.98
CA LYS A 526 0.94 3.34 15.77
C LYS A 526 0.96 4.01 14.40
N VAL A 527 -0.20 4.45 13.94
CA VAL A 527 -0.39 5.15 12.68
C VAL A 527 -0.64 6.62 12.96
N SER A 528 0.12 7.51 12.35
CA SER A 528 -0.10 8.95 12.44
C SER A 528 -1.40 9.36 11.73
N THR A 529 -1.91 10.56 12.02
CA THR A 529 -3.18 11.02 11.46
C THR A 529 -3.08 12.44 10.92
N VAL A 530 -3.75 12.70 9.79
CA VAL A 530 -4.01 14.03 9.25
C VAL A 530 -5.52 14.22 9.11
N CYS A 531 -6.03 15.37 9.49
CA CYS A 531 -7.39 15.80 9.13
C CYS A 531 -7.33 16.88 8.06
N GLU A 532 -8.03 16.66 6.97
CA GLU A 532 -8.16 17.59 5.87
C GLU A 532 -9.33 18.56 6.03
N GLY A 533 -9.31 19.65 5.27
CA GLY A 533 -10.45 20.59 5.22
C GLY A 533 -10.63 21.39 6.48
N VAL A 534 -9.58 21.64 7.25
CA VAL A 534 -9.64 22.49 8.45
C VAL A 534 -9.77 23.95 8.05
N GLU A 535 -10.88 24.60 8.49
CA GLU A 535 -11.21 25.98 8.10
C GLU A 535 -11.33 26.92 9.30
N THR A 536 -11.58 26.40 10.52
CA THR A 536 -11.87 27.22 11.71
C THR A 536 -10.94 26.90 12.88
N GLN A 537 -10.74 27.88 13.74
CA GLN A 537 -9.98 27.72 14.97
C GLN A 537 -10.65 26.73 15.95
N GLU A 538 -11.96 26.60 15.91
CA GLU A 538 -12.68 25.63 16.72
C GLU A 538 -12.36 24.20 16.28
N GLN A 539 -12.36 23.94 14.98
CA GLN A 539 -11.93 22.65 14.43
C GLN A 539 -10.48 22.33 14.83
N VAL A 540 -9.55 23.28 14.70
CA VAL A 540 -8.15 23.11 15.15
C VAL A 540 -8.08 22.68 16.60
N ARG A 541 -8.79 23.37 17.50
CA ARG A 541 -8.79 23.04 18.93
C ARG A 541 -9.35 21.65 19.21
N PHE A 542 -10.49 21.32 18.61
CA PHE A 542 -11.09 20.02 18.77
C PHE A 542 -10.15 18.91 18.29
N LEU A 543 -9.55 19.03 17.11
CA LEU A 543 -8.61 18.08 16.58
C LEU A 543 -7.36 17.92 17.43
N GLN A 544 -6.85 19.04 18.00
CA GLN A 544 -5.79 18.98 18.98
C GLN A 544 -6.20 18.20 20.25
N GLU A 545 -7.43 18.38 20.73
CA GLU A 545 -7.93 17.71 21.94
C GLU A 545 -8.11 16.21 21.75
N ILE A 546 -8.58 15.75 20.58
CA ILE A 546 -8.76 14.32 20.29
C ILE A 546 -7.47 13.60 19.86
N GLY A 547 -6.35 14.30 19.73
CA GLY A 547 -5.04 13.71 19.43
C GLY A 547 -4.73 13.55 17.94
N CYS A 548 -5.33 14.35 17.07
CA CYS A 548 -4.91 14.41 15.69
C CYS A 548 -3.47 14.93 15.58
N SER A 549 -2.60 14.21 14.84
CA SER A 549 -1.16 14.53 14.78
C SER A 549 -0.88 15.74 13.91
N LYS A 550 -1.53 15.84 12.76
CA LYS A 550 -1.29 16.83 11.72
C LYS A 550 -2.61 17.37 11.19
N LEU A 551 -2.58 18.58 10.65
CA LEU A 551 -3.75 19.31 10.15
C LEU A 551 -3.45 19.90 8.78
N GLN A 552 -4.45 19.84 7.89
CA GLN A 552 -4.39 20.46 6.57
C GLN A 552 -5.70 21.19 6.27
N GLY A 553 -5.59 22.41 5.74
CA GLY A 553 -6.80 23.13 5.35
C GLY A 553 -6.57 24.62 5.11
N PHE A 554 -7.63 25.28 4.66
CA PHE A 554 -7.60 26.70 4.30
C PHE A 554 -7.42 27.62 5.49
N TYR A 555 -7.63 27.16 6.70
CA TYR A 555 -7.31 27.88 7.93
C TYR A 555 -5.82 28.26 7.97
N PHE A 556 -4.94 27.42 7.50
CA PHE A 556 -3.50 27.63 7.47
C PHE A 556 -3.05 28.25 6.16
N CYS A 557 -3.31 27.57 5.04
CA CYS A 557 -2.95 28.03 3.72
C CYS A 557 -3.72 27.28 2.63
N LYS A 558 -4.09 27.96 1.56
CA LYS A 558 -4.50 27.32 0.31
C LYS A 558 -3.26 26.79 -0.42
N PRO A 559 -3.41 25.81 -1.33
CA PRO A 559 -2.32 25.42 -2.23
C PRO A 559 -1.76 26.63 -2.97
N ILE A 560 -0.45 26.80 -2.96
CA ILE A 560 0.24 27.93 -3.62
C ILE A 560 1.45 27.44 -4.43
N PRO A 561 1.79 28.11 -5.54
CA PRO A 561 2.97 27.78 -6.33
C PRO A 561 4.27 28.13 -5.59
N PHE A 562 5.37 27.53 -6.02
CA PHE A 562 6.66 27.66 -5.34
C PHE A 562 7.15 29.12 -5.26
N GLU A 563 6.94 29.91 -6.31
CA GLU A 563 7.30 31.34 -6.34
C GLU A 563 6.64 32.13 -5.21
N GLN A 564 5.38 31.80 -4.90
CA GLN A 564 4.66 32.44 -3.80
C GLN A 564 5.21 32.01 -2.42
N ILE A 565 5.68 30.75 -2.29
CA ILE A 565 6.37 30.30 -1.07
C ILE A 565 7.63 31.14 -0.85
N VAL A 566 8.47 31.30 -1.89
CA VAL A 566 9.68 32.12 -1.83
C VAL A 566 9.37 33.60 -1.48
N GLU A 567 8.33 34.15 -2.07
CA GLU A 567 7.88 35.51 -1.76
C GLU A 567 7.46 35.68 -0.30
N ARG A 568 6.71 34.69 0.23
CA ARG A 568 6.33 34.67 1.65
C ARG A 568 7.53 34.58 2.59
N TYR A 569 8.54 33.77 2.23
CA TYR A 569 9.81 33.76 2.96
C TYR A 569 10.47 35.14 3.00
N ARG A 570 10.64 35.75 1.86
CA ARG A 570 11.26 37.09 1.74
C ARG A 570 10.47 38.19 2.48
N SER A 571 9.14 38.06 2.54
CA SER A 571 8.27 39.00 3.24
C SER A 571 8.04 38.66 4.71
N ASN A 572 8.67 37.62 5.24
CA ASN A 572 8.51 37.11 6.61
C ASN A 572 7.05 36.77 6.98
N LYS A 573 6.27 36.31 5.98
CA LYS A 573 4.86 35.89 6.11
C LYS A 573 4.68 34.38 6.06
N GLN A 574 5.77 33.62 5.92
CA GLN A 574 5.72 32.17 5.85
C GLN A 574 5.40 31.58 7.22
N ILE A 575 4.57 30.53 7.26
CA ILE A 575 4.35 29.71 8.46
C ILE A 575 5.71 29.09 8.84
N GLY A 576 6.04 29.08 10.13
CA GLY A 576 7.30 28.49 10.61
C GLY A 576 7.37 26.99 10.29
N TYR A 577 8.57 26.51 10.01
CA TYR A 577 8.81 25.07 9.74
C TYR A 577 9.20 24.33 11.01
N GLU A 578 8.83 23.04 11.10
CA GLU A 578 9.26 22.15 12.16
C GLU A 578 10.67 21.63 11.84
N GLU A 579 11.54 21.62 12.84
CA GLU A 579 12.88 21.04 12.72
C GLU A 579 12.79 19.50 12.78
N SER A 580 13.46 18.79 11.89
CA SER A 580 13.35 17.34 11.73
C SER A 580 13.77 16.55 12.97
N ASP A 581 14.66 17.09 13.79
CA ASP A 581 15.19 16.45 14.98
C ASP A 581 14.25 16.50 16.19
N VAL A 582 13.20 17.32 16.14
CA VAL A 582 12.16 17.41 17.18
C VAL A 582 10.80 16.84 16.72
N ALA A 583 10.71 16.34 15.48
CA ALA A 583 9.47 15.82 14.92
C ALA A 583 8.86 14.69 15.75
N ASP A 584 9.68 13.71 16.18
CA ASP A 584 9.24 12.57 17.01
C ASP A 584 8.67 13.03 18.36
N TYR A 585 9.24 14.08 18.95
CA TYR A 585 8.76 14.64 20.19
C TYR A 585 7.36 15.24 20.03
N PHE A 586 7.17 16.07 18.99
CA PHE A 586 5.87 16.70 18.73
C PHE A 586 4.82 15.71 18.27
N GLU A 587 5.22 14.65 17.53
CA GLU A 587 4.33 13.55 17.19
C GLU A 587 3.81 12.85 18.43
N ALA A 588 4.71 12.42 19.33
CA ALA A 588 4.33 11.74 20.57
C ALA A 588 3.44 12.59 21.47
N VAL A 589 3.71 13.90 21.55
CA VAL A 589 2.89 14.83 22.35
C VAL A 589 1.57 15.15 21.65
N GLY A 590 1.59 15.24 20.31
CA GLY A 590 0.42 15.56 19.46
C GLY A 590 -0.63 14.46 19.43
N SER A 591 -0.23 13.19 19.41
CA SER A 591 -1.11 12.05 19.24
C SER A 591 -1.93 11.62 20.48
N ILE A 592 -1.74 12.29 21.62
CA ILE A 592 -2.50 11.97 22.83
C ILE A 592 -3.94 12.47 22.72
N ASN A 593 -4.90 11.56 22.86
CA ASN A 593 -6.31 11.90 22.97
C ASN A 593 -6.63 12.31 24.41
N LEU A 594 -7.05 13.57 24.61
CA LEU A 594 -7.37 14.09 25.96
C LEU A 594 -8.74 13.63 26.48
N TYR A 595 -9.55 13.02 25.62
CA TYR A 595 -10.86 12.44 25.98
C TYR A 595 -10.82 10.93 26.22
N ASP A 596 -9.67 10.29 26.03
CA ASP A 596 -9.56 8.85 26.23
C ASP A 596 -9.79 8.43 27.70
N LEU A 597 -9.64 9.37 28.62
CA LEU A 597 -9.91 9.21 30.05
C LEU A 597 -11.36 9.54 30.45
N ASP A 598 -12.14 10.21 29.58
CA ASP A 598 -13.47 10.74 29.89
C ASP A 598 -14.63 9.81 29.50
N VAL A 599 -14.46 8.94 28.51
CA VAL A 599 -15.52 8.08 27.96
C VAL A 599 -15.96 6.99 28.95
N ILE A 600 -15.18 6.78 29.98
CA ILE A 600 -15.36 5.71 30.96
C ILE A 600 -16.36 6.07 32.08
N ALA A 601 -16.73 7.34 32.22
CA ALA A 601 -17.45 7.83 33.38
C ALA A 601 -18.99 7.87 33.28
N SER A 602 -19.62 7.55 32.15
CA SER A 602 -21.06 7.74 31.98
C SER A 602 -21.79 6.52 31.44
N GLN A 603 -22.52 5.82 32.32
CA GLN A 603 -23.54 4.81 31.98
C GLN A 603 -24.98 5.37 31.98
N GLU A 604 -25.24 6.65 31.82
CA GLU A 604 -26.60 7.19 31.70
C GLU A 604 -26.83 7.80 30.33
N GLU A 605 -27.93 7.34 29.69
CA GLU A 605 -28.36 7.55 28.31
C GLU A 605 -28.61 9.02 27.89
N ASP A 606 -28.48 10.01 28.74
CA ASP A 606 -28.89 11.40 28.49
C ASP A 606 -27.74 12.41 28.38
N SER A 607 -26.48 11.97 28.21
CA SER A 607 -25.35 12.86 28.40
C SER A 607 -24.20 12.80 27.40
N LEU A 608 -24.46 12.69 26.10
CA LEU A 608 -23.40 12.96 25.09
C LEU A 608 -22.75 14.34 25.30
N ARG A 609 -23.48 15.31 25.84
CA ARG A 609 -22.94 16.64 26.19
C ARG A 609 -22.08 16.66 27.46
N HIS A 610 -22.22 15.67 28.36
CA HIS A 610 -21.43 15.62 29.60
C HIS A 610 -20.17 14.77 29.47
N SER A 611 -20.10 13.86 28.49
CA SER A 611 -18.96 12.98 28.24
C SER A 611 -17.67 13.71 27.90
N PHE A 612 -17.74 14.89 27.34
CA PHE A 612 -16.57 15.66 26.93
C PHE A 612 -15.95 16.56 28.00
N ASN A 613 -16.49 16.58 29.24
CA ASN A 613 -16.11 17.61 30.23
C ASN A 613 -15.85 17.14 31.65
N SER A 614 -15.73 15.82 31.92
CA SER A 614 -15.77 15.37 33.34
C SER A 614 -14.43 15.45 34.08
N ILE A 615 -13.30 15.11 33.48
CA ILE A 615 -11.99 15.10 34.15
C ILE A 615 -11.04 16.13 33.57
N PRO A 616 -10.41 17.01 34.37
CA PRO A 616 -9.37 17.89 33.91
C PRO A 616 -8.13 17.11 33.45
N VAL A 617 -7.87 17.05 32.14
CA VAL A 617 -6.68 16.44 31.55
C VAL A 617 -5.93 17.46 30.73
N GLY A 618 -4.62 17.58 30.97
CA GLY A 618 -3.75 18.51 30.25
C GLY A 618 -2.36 17.96 30.04
N ILE A 619 -1.66 18.54 29.06
CA ILE A 619 -0.25 18.26 28.78
C ILE A 619 0.56 19.50 29.13
N MET A 620 1.58 19.30 29.95
CA MET A 620 2.55 20.30 30.36
C MET A 620 3.92 19.93 29.81
N GLU A 621 4.69 20.93 29.43
CA GLU A 621 6.11 20.79 29.10
C GLU A 621 6.96 21.37 30.23
N ILE A 622 7.91 20.59 30.74
CA ILE A 622 8.72 20.96 31.91
C ILE A 622 10.17 21.16 31.45
N ARG A 623 10.69 22.36 31.70
CA ARG A 623 12.08 22.74 31.51
C ARG A 623 12.67 23.24 32.81
N GLY A 624 13.46 22.43 33.48
CA GLY A 624 14.02 22.81 34.82
C GLY A 624 12.92 23.13 35.83
N GLU A 625 12.80 24.41 36.20
CA GLU A 625 11.77 24.92 37.13
C GLU A 625 10.58 25.57 36.43
N ILE A 626 10.54 25.56 35.10
CA ILE A 626 9.48 26.18 34.32
C ILE A 626 8.57 25.10 33.78
N ALA A 627 7.27 25.22 34.04
CA ALA A 627 6.23 24.42 33.43
C ALA A 627 5.47 25.28 32.42
N ARG A 628 5.36 24.78 31.19
CA ARG A 628 4.62 25.44 30.12
C ARG A 628 3.38 24.59 29.79
N TYR A 629 2.23 25.23 29.69
CA TYR A 629 1.03 24.60 29.20
C TYR A 629 1.18 24.31 27.71
N VAL A 630 0.84 23.11 27.31
CA VAL A 630 0.87 22.70 25.91
C VAL A 630 -0.54 22.60 25.36
N ARG A 631 -1.38 21.79 25.99
CA ARG A 631 -2.81 21.65 25.66
C ARG A 631 -3.59 21.01 26.81
N GLY A 632 -4.92 21.14 26.80
CA GLY A 632 -5.78 20.50 27.80
C GLY A 632 -7.24 20.55 27.36
N ASN A 633 -8.05 19.62 27.86
CA ASN A 633 -9.48 19.62 27.61
C ASN A 633 -10.18 20.81 28.31
N ALA A 634 -11.46 20.99 28.02
CA ALA A 634 -12.22 22.10 28.56
C ALA A 634 -12.20 22.15 30.11
N SER A 635 -12.31 20.99 30.75
CA SER A 635 -12.26 20.86 32.22
C SER A 635 -10.91 21.26 32.80
N PHE A 636 -9.80 20.93 32.12
CA PHE A 636 -8.46 21.36 32.54
C PHE A 636 -8.29 22.88 32.42
N ARG A 637 -8.80 23.48 31.36
CA ARG A 637 -8.76 24.94 31.20
C ARG A 637 -9.55 25.65 32.31
N GLN A 638 -10.74 25.13 32.64
CA GLN A 638 -11.53 25.67 33.77
C GLN A 638 -10.84 25.48 35.13
N PHE A 639 -10.22 24.31 35.35
CA PHE A 639 -9.41 24.03 36.52
C PHE A 639 -8.23 25.03 36.63
N ALA A 640 -7.46 25.21 35.58
CA ALA A 640 -6.33 26.12 35.53
C ALA A 640 -6.75 27.58 35.81
N ASN A 641 -7.85 27.99 35.23
CA ASN A 641 -8.40 29.34 35.47
C ASN A 641 -8.85 29.51 36.92
N ARG A 642 -9.58 28.54 37.49
CA ARG A 642 -10.13 28.62 38.87
C ARG A 642 -9.04 28.61 39.93
N PHE A 643 -8.07 27.71 39.87
CA PHE A 643 -7.08 27.50 40.92
C PHE A 643 -5.77 28.25 40.72
N PHE A 644 -5.43 28.61 39.50
CA PHE A 644 -4.19 29.31 39.17
C PHE A 644 -4.42 30.72 38.57
N GLY A 645 -5.67 31.09 38.28
CA GLY A 645 -5.99 32.37 37.64
C GLY A 645 -5.46 32.50 36.19
N ILE A 646 -5.25 31.36 35.54
CA ILE A 646 -4.62 31.30 34.21
C ILE A 646 -5.69 31.13 33.13
N ASP A 647 -5.86 32.13 32.28
CA ASP A 647 -6.68 31.99 31.07
C ASP A 647 -5.85 31.34 29.95
N VAL A 648 -5.94 30.03 29.87
CA VAL A 648 -5.14 29.24 28.93
C VAL A 648 -5.77 29.33 27.53
N LYS A 649 -5.46 30.37 26.77
CA LYS A 649 -5.97 30.58 25.39
C LYS A 649 -5.01 30.19 24.28
N SER A 650 -3.70 30.12 24.51
CA SER A 650 -2.71 29.78 23.48
C SER A 650 -1.43 29.15 24.03
N MET A 651 -0.74 28.39 23.19
CA MET A 651 0.58 27.79 23.48
C MET A 651 1.72 28.79 23.72
N SER A 652 1.52 30.08 23.49
CA SER A 652 2.58 31.08 23.53
C SER A 652 2.87 31.67 24.91
N GLU A 653 2.03 31.38 25.90
CA GLU A 653 2.21 31.97 27.24
C GLU A 653 3.08 31.04 28.10
N GLN A 654 4.29 31.51 28.39
CA GLN A 654 5.20 30.86 29.31
C GLN A 654 4.77 31.21 30.75
N TYR A 655 4.31 30.21 31.50
CA TYR A 655 4.01 30.38 32.91
C TYR A 655 5.21 29.88 33.72
N ARG A 656 5.74 30.77 34.58
CA ARG A 656 6.66 30.31 35.61
C ARG A 656 5.88 29.39 36.56
N ALA A 657 6.39 28.22 36.84
CA ALA A 657 5.87 27.40 37.91
C ALA A 657 5.94 28.23 39.21
N TYR A 658 4.79 28.64 39.76
CA TYR A 658 4.73 29.24 41.07
C TYR A 658 5.23 28.20 42.06
N GLY A 659 6.38 28.48 42.66
CA GLY A 659 7.25 27.66 43.46
C GLY A 659 6.59 26.65 44.40
N SER A 660 6.21 25.53 43.99
CA SER A 660 5.92 24.24 44.62
C SER A 660 4.91 23.38 43.92
N VAL A 661 3.97 23.93 43.16
CA VAL A 661 2.97 23.14 42.42
C VAL A 661 3.64 22.48 41.26
N PHE A 662 3.66 21.16 41.20
CA PHE A 662 4.35 20.31 40.22
C PHE A 662 5.88 20.19 40.39
N LYS A 663 6.51 20.85 41.43
CA LYS A 663 7.97 20.95 41.48
C LYS A 663 8.65 19.65 41.95
N ASP A 664 8.14 19.00 42.94
CA ASP A 664 8.84 17.86 43.55
C ASP A 664 8.32 16.51 43.08
N SER A 665 7.00 16.32 42.96
CA SER A 665 6.42 15.05 42.56
C SER A 665 6.51 14.83 41.07
N VAL A 666 6.07 15.78 40.23
CA VAL A 666 5.98 15.64 38.77
C VAL A 666 7.35 15.70 38.12
N VAL A 667 8.26 16.59 38.58
CA VAL A 667 9.61 16.71 38.06
C VAL A 667 10.47 15.50 38.40
N LYS A 668 10.35 14.99 39.66
CA LYS A 668 11.05 13.78 40.09
C LYS A 668 10.66 12.59 39.24
N ILE A 669 9.37 12.38 39.03
CA ILE A 669 8.78 11.27 38.27
C ILE A 669 9.12 11.35 36.80
N CYS A 670 9.15 12.54 36.24
CA CYS A 670 9.49 12.74 34.82
C CYS A 670 10.93 12.36 34.53
N ARG A 671 11.84 12.39 35.49
CA ARG A 671 13.24 11.97 35.35
C ARG A 671 13.45 10.47 35.58
N GLU A 672 12.51 9.79 36.21
CA GLU A 672 12.60 8.36 36.54
C GLU A 672 12.17 7.45 35.35
N ARG A 673 12.72 6.24 35.26
CA ARG A 673 12.49 5.32 34.12
C ARG A 673 11.02 4.86 33.94
N ALA A 674 10.22 4.82 35.01
CA ALA A 674 8.84 4.36 34.96
C ALA A 674 7.86 5.35 34.29
N GLY A 675 8.17 6.64 34.34
CA GLY A 675 7.48 7.69 33.57
C GLY A 675 5.99 7.91 33.87
N ARG A 676 5.43 7.33 34.98
CA ARG A 676 4.04 7.50 35.39
C ARG A 676 3.88 7.37 36.89
N THR A 677 2.93 8.15 37.47
CA THR A 677 2.66 8.13 38.92
C THR A 677 1.35 8.80 39.31
N PHE A 678 0.82 8.43 40.47
CA PHE A 678 -0.12 9.25 41.24
C PHE A 678 0.64 10.24 42.08
N PHE A 679 0.10 11.44 42.28
CA PHE A 679 0.72 12.47 43.10
C PHE A 679 -0.32 13.23 43.93
N GLU A 680 0.14 13.75 45.05
CA GLU A 680 -0.59 14.65 45.90
C GLU A 680 0.16 16.00 45.93
N GLU A 681 -0.57 17.08 45.67
CA GLU A 681 0.01 18.42 45.61
C GLU A 681 -0.86 19.45 46.31
N LYS A 682 -0.24 20.38 47.05
CA LYS A 682 -0.95 21.44 47.73
C LYS A 682 -1.10 22.65 46.83
N LEU A 683 -2.36 23.03 46.52
CA LEU A 683 -2.68 24.17 45.67
C LEU A 683 -2.45 25.51 46.39
N PRO A 684 -2.31 26.64 45.66
CA PRO A 684 -2.05 27.97 46.27
C PRO A 684 -3.10 28.43 47.27
N ASP A 685 -4.35 28.00 47.11
CA ASP A 685 -5.46 28.31 48.02
C ASP A 685 -5.54 27.38 49.24
N GLY A 686 -4.59 26.46 49.37
CA GLY A 686 -4.48 25.53 50.49
C GLY A 686 -5.21 24.21 50.31
N PHE A 687 -5.96 24.03 49.22
CA PHE A 687 -6.56 22.73 48.88
C PHE A 687 -5.48 21.70 48.50
N ILE A 688 -5.83 20.43 48.64
CA ILE A 688 -4.97 19.30 48.26
C ILE A 688 -5.54 18.68 47.00
N MET A 689 -4.71 18.65 45.94
CA MET A 689 -5.02 18.04 44.65
C MET A 689 -4.41 16.65 44.57
N HIS A 690 -5.22 15.66 44.20
CA HIS A 690 -4.74 14.35 43.85
C HIS A 690 -4.79 14.21 42.34
N GLY A 691 -3.72 13.74 41.72
CA GLY A 691 -3.59 13.63 40.32
C GLY A 691 -2.84 12.39 39.88
N PHE A 692 -2.90 12.16 38.59
CA PHE A 692 -2.09 11.17 37.88
C PHE A 692 -1.24 11.90 36.83
N ALA A 693 0.05 11.57 36.77
CA ALA A 693 0.97 12.13 35.80
C ALA A 693 1.67 11.01 35.02
N ARG A 694 1.85 11.23 33.74
CA ARG A 694 2.57 10.32 32.85
C ARG A 694 3.53 11.12 31.97
N ARG A 695 4.79 10.69 31.92
CA ARG A 695 5.75 11.20 30.93
C ARG A 695 5.35 10.71 29.54
N VAL A 696 5.20 11.65 28.61
CA VAL A 696 4.82 11.41 27.23
C VAL A 696 6.06 11.24 26.38
N SER A 697 6.95 12.25 26.42
CA SER A 697 8.16 12.27 25.60
C SER A 697 9.18 13.23 26.20
N THR A 698 10.43 13.14 25.73
CA THR A 698 11.51 14.06 26.10
C THR A 698 12.10 14.64 24.83
N ASN A 699 12.18 15.97 24.74
CA ASN A 699 12.86 16.66 23.66
C ASN A 699 14.37 16.45 23.78
N ARG A 700 14.97 15.77 22.82
CA ARG A 700 16.39 15.41 22.85
C ARG A 700 17.32 16.63 22.76
N ASN A 701 16.87 17.71 22.10
CA ASN A 701 17.67 18.92 21.89
C ASN A 701 17.68 19.85 23.09
N THR A 702 16.50 20.05 23.71
CA THR A 702 16.33 21.01 24.80
C THR A 702 16.29 20.35 26.19
N GLY A 703 16.12 19.03 26.26
CA GLY A 703 15.91 18.28 27.49
C GLY A 703 14.53 18.50 28.11
N ASP A 704 13.60 19.15 27.41
CA ASP A 704 12.24 19.41 27.88
C ASP A 704 11.45 18.10 27.95
N ILE A 705 10.65 17.96 29.00
CA ILE A 705 9.86 16.75 29.25
C ILE A 705 8.38 17.09 29.12
N ALA A 706 7.67 16.41 28.23
CA ALA A 706 6.22 16.51 28.13
C ALA A 706 5.56 15.51 29.10
N VAL A 707 4.60 15.98 29.87
CA VAL A 707 3.88 15.23 30.89
C VAL A 707 2.37 15.40 30.70
N ALA A 708 1.64 14.32 30.61
CA ALA A 708 0.19 14.32 30.67
C ALA A 708 -0.22 14.26 32.14
N ILE A 709 -1.14 15.14 32.57
CA ILE A 709 -1.63 15.29 33.91
C ILE A 709 -3.16 15.15 33.91
N ALA A 710 -3.68 14.27 34.76
CA ALA A 710 -5.11 14.17 35.03
C ALA A 710 -5.38 14.55 36.49
N VAL A 711 -6.32 15.48 36.74
CA VAL A 711 -6.71 15.90 38.09
C VAL A 711 -7.89 15.04 38.54
N LEU A 712 -7.64 14.19 39.54
CA LEU A 712 -8.59 13.18 40.00
C LEU A 712 -9.54 13.70 41.07
N SER A 713 -9.03 14.46 42.03
CA SER A 713 -9.83 15.08 43.09
C SER A 713 -9.16 16.31 43.68
N ILE A 714 -9.95 17.18 44.24
CA ILE A 714 -9.48 18.35 45.01
C ILE A 714 -10.23 18.36 46.34
N ARG A 715 -9.50 18.38 47.47
CA ARG A 715 -10.09 18.36 48.81
C ARG A 715 -9.59 19.50 49.71
N ASN A 716 -10.35 19.83 50.73
CA ASN A 716 -9.89 20.67 51.80
C ASN A 716 -8.92 19.90 52.74
N PRO A 717 -7.80 20.48 53.21
CA PRO A 717 -6.86 19.80 54.11
C PRO A 717 -7.49 19.21 55.36
N ASN A 718 -8.63 19.76 55.82
CA ASN A 718 -9.33 19.33 57.05
C ASN A 718 -10.38 18.23 56.78
N GLU A 719 -10.49 17.71 55.57
CA GLU A 719 -11.36 16.60 55.19
C GLU A 719 -10.53 15.32 55.11
N ASP A 720 -11.13 14.18 55.52
CA ASP A 720 -10.51 12.86 55.38
C ASP A 720 -10.29 12.51 53.89
N LEU A 721 -9.33 11.61 53.63
CA LEU A 721 -9.04 11.14 52.26
C LEU A 721 -10.33 10.53 51.69
N PRO A 722 -10.82 10.99 50.55
CA PRO A 722 -12.07 10.47 49.99
C PRO A 722 -11.82 9.11 49.30
N ILE A 723 -11.49 8.09 50.10
CA ILE A 723 -11.12 6.74 49.62
C ILE A 723 -12.18 6.17 48.71
N GLU A 724 -13.47 6.29 49.04
CA GLU A 724 -14.56 5.78 48.18
C GLU A 724 -14.60 6.48 46.79
N ARG A 725 -14.38 7.79 46.77
CA ARG A 725 -14.34 8.54 45.51
C ARG A 725 -13.14 8.15 44.65
N ILE A 726 -11.99 7.93 45.28
CA ILE A 726 -10.77 7.50 44.62
C ILE A 726 -10.95 6.07 44.07
N LEU A 727 -11.52 5.18 44.88
CA LEU A 727 -11.79 3.81 44.44
C LEU A 727 -12.83 3.77 43.33
N ASN A 728 -13.93 4.50 43.42
CA ASN A 728 -14.94 4.59 42.38
C ASN A 728 -14.34 5.12 41.05
N PHE A 729 -13.46 6.13 41.15
CA PHE A 729 -12.72 6.62 39.99
C PHE A 729 -11.80 5.54 39.41
N VAL A 730 -11.01 4.90 40.29
CA VAL A 730 -10.07 3.86 39.86
C VAL A 730 -10.80 2.60 39.35
N GLU A 731 -11.98 2.28 39.85
CA GLU A 731 -12.82 1.20 39.32
C GLU A 731 -13.27 1.48 37.88
N GLN A 732 -13.62 2.72 37.59
CA GLN A 732 -13.99 3.14 36.22
C GLN A 732 -12.79 3.28 35.29
N PHE A 733 -11.69 3.82 35.77
CA PHE A 733 -10.49 4.14 35.01
C PHE A 733 -9.50 2.98 34.91
N GLY A 734 -9.32 2.23 35.97
CA GLY A 734 -8.26 1.21 36.11
C GLY A 734 -8.40 0.05 35.13
N GLU A 735 -9.62 -0.23 34.65
CA GLU A 735 -9.86 -1.29 33.66
C GLU A 735 -9.25 -0.97 32.29
N HIS A 736 -9.04 0.29 31.97
CA HIS A 736 -8.53 0.76 30.66
C HIS A 736 -7.03 1.10 30.70
N ILE A 737 -6.38 0.91 31.85
CA ILE A 737 -4.93 1.06 31.96
C ILE A 737 -4.23 -0.13 31.32
N HIS A 738 -3.39 0.13 30.35
CA HIS A 738 -2.48 -0.88 29.78
C HIS A 738 -1.47 -1.29 30.88
N GLY A 739 -1.66 -2.43 31.47
CA GLY A 739 -0.88 -3.01 32.57
C GLY A 739 -1.68 -3.22 33.86
N GLY A 740 -1.19 -4.06 34.71
CA GLY A 740 -1.85 -4.38 35.97
C GLY A 740 -1.83 -3.19 36.93
N LEU A 741 -3.00 -2.77 37.39
CA LEU A 741 -3.17 -1.78 38.46
C LEU A 741 -3.89 -2.41 39.61
N PHE A 742 -3.31 -2.32 40.82
CA PHE A 742 -3.99 -2.65 42.05
C PHE A 742 -3.71 -1.63 43.15
N ILE A 743 -4.60 -1.56 44.14
CA ILE A 743 -4.49 -0.66 45.28
C ILE A 743 -4.63 -1.49 46.53
N TYR A 744 -3.77 -1.27 47.50
CA TYR A 744 -3.88 -1.90 48.80
C TYR A 744 -3.73 -0.88 49.94
N LYS A 745 -4.24 -1.25 51.14
CA LYS A 745 -4.04 -0.48 52.34
C LYS A 745 -2.60 -0.61 52.82
N ALA A 746 -1.95 0.51 53.04
CA ALA A 746 -0.57 0.55 53.53
C ALA A 746 -0.50 0.37 55.06
N ASP A 747 -1.27 -0.60 55.57
CA ASP A 747 -1.28 -0.99 57.02
C ASP A 747 -0.73 -2.43 57.17
N LYS A 748 -0.74 -2.95 58.41
CA LYS A 748 -0.24 -4.30 58.69
C LYS A 748 -1.02 -5.43 57.94
N SER A 749 -2.21 -5.13 57.43
CA SER A 749 -3.03 -6.12 56.70
C SER A 749 -2.59 -6.30 55.25
N ASN A 750 -2.03 -5.24 54.65
CA ASN A 750 -1.73 -5.19 53.20
C ASN A 750 -2.91 -5.72 52.33
N GLU A 751 -4.15 -5.39 52.77
CA GLU A 751 -5.39 -5.82 52.11
C GLU A 751 -5.56 -5.05 50.80
N LEU A 752 -5.80 -5.78 49.69
CA LEU A 752 -6.14 -5.16 48.43
C LEU A 752 -7.54 -4.55 48.49
N LEU A 753 -7.67 -3.36 47.95
CA LEU A 753 -8.95 -2.65 47.80
C LEU A 753 -9.44 -2.74 46.35
N TYR A 754 -8.52 -2.80 45.40
CA TYR A 754 -8.82 -2.80 44.01
C TYR A 754 -7.77 -3.60 43.22
N ALA A 755 -8.20 -4.28 42.14
CA ALA A 755 -7.34 -4.84 41.09
C ALA A 755 -8.09 -4.79 39.76
N ASN A 756 -7.43 -4.35 38.67
CA ASN A 756 -8.03 -4.29 37.36
C ASN A 756 -7.97 -5.65 36.64
N LYS A 757 -8.62 -5.75 35.49
CA LYS A 757 -8.64 -6.97 34.66
C LYS A 757 -7.24 -7.39 34.24
N ALA A 758 -6.36 -6.46 33.90
CA ALA A 758 -4.98 -6.76 33.50
C ALA A 758 -4.20 -7.47 34.63
N VAL A 759 -4.45 -7.17 35.90
CA VAL A 759 -3.91 -7.95 37.04
C VAL A 759 -4.44 -9.39 36.99
N CYS A 760 -5.75 -9.57 36.80
CA CYS A 760 -6.34 -10.90 36.66
C CYS A 760 -5.71 -11.72 35.51
N ASP A 761 -5.50 -11.09 34.39
CA ASP A 761 -4.88 -11.71 33.18
C ASP A 761 -3.41 -12.09 33.44
N ILE A 762 -2.63 -11.22 34.09
CA ILE A 762 -1.24 -11.51 34.52
C ILE A 762 -1.19 -12.74 35.43
N PHE A 763 -2.14 -12.89 36.33
CA PHE A 763 -2.23 -14.04 37.26
C PHE A 763 -2.98 -15.24 36.68
N GLY A 764 -3.54 -15.17 35.47
CA GLY A 764 -4.29 -16.24 34.81
C GLY A 764 -5.63 -16.52 35.45
N CYS A 765 -6.30 -15.52 35.99
CA CYS A 765 -7.61 -15.60 36.59
C CYS A 765 -8.71 -15.11 35.62
N GLU A 766 -9.84 -15.75 35.59
CA GLU A 766 -10.94 -15.46 34.64
C GLU A 766 -11.75 -14.21 35.05
N SER A 767 -11.80 -13.90 36.35
CA SER A 767 -12.54 -12.75 36.90
C SER A 767 -11.88 -12.20 38.13
N LYS A 768 -12.34 -11.02 38.60
CA LYS A 768 -11.90 -10.41 39.87
C LYS A 768 -12.24 -11.29 41.05
N GLU A 769 -13.39 -11.95 41.09
CA GLU A 769 -13.80 -12.88 42.11
C GLU A 769 -12.88 -14.11 42.16
N ASP A 770 -12.47 -14.58 41.01
CA ASP A 770 -11.53 -15.68 40.87
C ASP A 770 -10.14 -15.28 41.40
N PHE A 771 -9.66 -14.09 41.02
CA PHE A 771 -8.42 -13.53 41.49
C PHE A 771 -8.45 -13.30 43.02
N LYS A 772 -9.58 -12.80 43.55
CA LYS A 772 -9.77 -12.61 44.97
C LYS A 772 -9.67 -13.92 45.77
N LYS A 773 -10.24 -14.99 45.25
CA LYS A 773 -10.13 -16.33 45.86
C LYS A 773 -8.71 -16.89 45.77
N PHE A 774 -8.05 -16.68 44.67
CA PHE A 774 -6.70 -17.18 44.40
C PHE A 774 -5.65 -16.48 45.27
N SER A 775 -5.62 -15.15 45.31
CA SER A 775 -4.61 -14.35 45.98
C SER A 775 -4.94 -14.09 47.46
N GLY A 776 -6.12 -14.49 47.95
CA GLY A 776 -6.64 -14.11 49.24
C GLY A 776 -6.84 -12.59 49.38
N PHE A 777 -6.78 -11.88 48.27
CA PHE A 777 -6.88 -10.42 48.12
C PHE A 777 -5.92 -9.65 49.01
N THR A 778 -4.68 -10.14 49.08
CA THR A 778 -3.58 -9.56 49.86
C THR A 778 -2.30 -9.52 49.05
N LEU A 779 -1.42 -8.57 49.34
CA LEU A 779 -0.12 -8.45 48.68
C LEU A 779 0.71 -9.75 48.85
N ARG A 780 0.60 -10.44 49.95
CA ARG A 780 1.29 -11.70 50.20
C ARG A 780 0.91 -12.80 49.25
N GLY A 781 -0.37 -12.85 48.84
CA GLY A 781 -0.87 -13.86 47.90
C GLY A 781 -0.51 -13.59 46.44
N MET A 782 0.12 -12.48 46.16
CA MET A 782 0.54 -12.06 44.83
C MET A 782 2.02 -12.31 44.53
N ILE A 783 2.85 -12.55 45.53
CA ILE A 783 4.31 -12.61 45.41
C ILE A 783 4.75 -14.10 45.57
N HIS A 784 5.74 -14.51 44.81
CA HIS A 784 6.36 -15.83 44.98
C HIS A 784 6.87 -15.97 46.42
N PRO A 785 6.65 -17.11 47.13
CA PRO A 785 7.03 -17.28 48.52
C PRO A 785 8.49 -16.93 48.87
N ASP A 786 9.41 -17.30 47.97
CA ASP A 786 10.86 -17.04 48.14
C ASP A 786 11.22 -15.57 48.05
N ASP A 787 10.44 -14.81 47.23
CA ASP A 787 10.73 -13.40 46.98
C ASP A 787 10.03 -12.44 47.95
N TYR A 788 9.05 -12.94 48.75
CA TYR A 788 8.19 -12.13 49.60
C TYR A 788 8.95 -11.24 50.61
N SER A 789 9.94 -11.80 51.28
CA SER A 789 10.70 -11.07 52.30
C SER A 789 11.51 -9.93 51.69
N SER A 790 12.21 -10.22 50.57
CA SER A 790 13.02 -9.23 49.87
C SER A 790 12.19 -8.10 49.24
N VAL A 791 11.00 -8.43 48.74
CA VAL A 791 10.05 -7.44 48.19
C VAL A 791 9.51 -6.55 49.33
N CYS A 792 9.09 -7.10 50.48
CA CYS A 792 8.63 -6.31 51.63
C CYS A 792 9.71 -5.38 52.14
N ASP A 793 10.96 -5.87 52.31
CA ASP A 793 12.09 -5.06 52.76
C ASP A 793 12.40 -3.91 51.77
N SER A 794 12.25 -4.15 50.48
CA SER A 794 12.42 -3.13 49.45
C SER A 794 11.31 -2.09 49.48
N VAL A 795 10.05 -2.52 49.64
CA VAL A 795 8.88 -1.65 49.74
C VAL A 795 8.94 -0.81 51.04
N GLU A 796 9.33 -1.40 52.18
CA GLU A 796 9.49 -0.65 53.45
C GLU A 796 10.62 0.38 53.39
N LYS A 797 11.72 0.09 52.70
CA LYS A 797 12.77 1.07 52.44
C LYS A 797 12.28 2.23 51.60
N GLN A 798 11.49 1.95 50.54
CA GLN A 798 10.88 3.00 49.72
C GLN A 798 9.92 3.88 50.52
N MET A 799 9.24 3.35 51.57
CA MET A 799 8.38 4.13 52.45
C MET A 799 9.11 5.15 53.29
N HIS A 800 10.33 4.87 53.72
CA HIS A 800 11.06 5.69 54.70
C HIS A 800 12.06 6.65 54.06
N ASP A 801 12.49 6.40 52.84
CA ASP A 801 13.46 7.20 52.11
C ASP A 801 12.81 7.98 50.96
N ASN A 802 12.45 9.21 51.24
CA ASN A 802 11.97 10.16 50.19
C ASN A 802 13.01 10.47 49.11
N ASN A 803 14.13 9.73 49.05
CA ASN A 803 15.30 10.11 48.25
C ASN A 803 16.02 8.94 47.55
N THR A 804 15.43 7.77 47.34
CA THR A 804 16.11 6.63 46.72
C THR A 804 15.90 6.55 45.21
N GLU A 805 17.01 6.40 44.47
CA GLU A 805 17.08 6.28 43.01
C GLU A 805 16.56 4.95 42.41
N GLN A 806 15.94 4.06 43.21
CA GLN A 806 15.44 2.76 42.74
C GLN A 806 13.93 2.64 42.94
N ASP A 807 13.21 2.89 41.88
CA ASP A 807 11.75 3.03 41.91
C ASP A 807 10.97 1.80 41.39
N PHE A 808 11.61 0.68 41.14
CA PHE A 808 10.88 -0.53 40.79
C PHE A 808 11.49 -1.76 41.46
N VAL A 809 10.63 -2.70 41.86
CA VAL A 809 11.02 -4.00 42.38
C VAL A 809 10.61 -5.06 41.37
N GLU A 810 11.56 -5.92 41.01
CA GLU A 810 11.32 -7.04 40.11
C GLU A 810 11.21 -8.31 40.95
N TYR A 811 10.11 -9.08 40.74
CA TYR A 811 9.88 -10.31 41.49
C TYR A 811 9.10 -11.31 40.68
N ARG A 812 9.11 -12.56 41.15
CA ARG A 812 8.35 -13.64 40.56
C ARG A 812 6.96 -13.75 41.15
N ILE A 813 5.99 -14.06 40.33
CA ILE A 813 4.64 -14.43 40.69
C ILE A 813 4.37 -15.88 40.29
N ILE A 814 3.41 -16.51 40.93
CA ILE A 814 2.88 -17.81 40.52
C ILE A 814 1.47 -17.59 39.97
N ARG A 815 1.23 -17.99 38.74
CA ARG A 815 -0.10 -17.95 38.13
C ARG A 815 -0.98 -19.07 38.66
N LYS A 816 -2.29 -18.95 38.40
CA LYS A 816 -3.27 -19.98 38.78
C LYS A 816 -3.03 -21.34 38.12
N ASP A 817 -2.46 -21.37 36.90
CA ASP A 817 -2.04 -22.59 36.20
C ASP A 817 -0.70 -23.18 36.69
N GLY A 818 -0.04 -22.52 37.65
CA GLY A 818 1.26 -22.92 38.19
C GLY A 818 2.47 -22.35 37.45
N GLU A 819 2.27 -21.60 36.36
CA GLU A 819 3.37 -20.94 35.62
C GLU A 819 4.00 -19.84 36.48
N ILE A 820 5.34 -19.78 36.49
CA ILE A 820 6.08 -18.69 37.14
C ILE A 820 6.34 -17.59 36.11
N ARG A 821 6.00 -16.36 36.49
CA ARG A 821 6.25 -15.17 35.67
C ARG A 821 7.02 -14.10 36.42
N TRP A 822 7.78 -13.32 35.66
CA TRP A 822 8.48 -12.16 36.17
C TRP A 822 7.63 -10.91 36.01
N VAL A 823 7.48 -10.12 37.07
CA VAL A 823 6.76 -8.85 37.02
C VAL A 823 7.60 -7.72 37.61
N ASN A 824 7.45 -6.55 37.00
CA ASN A 824 7.96 -5.29 37.51
C ASN A 824 6.88 -4.65 38.37
N TYR A 825 7.20 -4.32 39.59
CA TYR A 825 6.34 -3.62 40.56
C TYR A 825 6.80 -2.18 40.70
N TYR A 826 5.86 -1.27 40.58
CA TYR A 826 6.04 0.16 40.78
C TYR A 826 4.91 0.64 41.72
N GLY A 827 5.24 1.00 42.96
CA GLY A 827 4.28 1.40 44.00
C GLY A 827 4.46 2.83 44.43
N GLN A 828 3.35 3.52 44.71
CA GLN A 828 3.34 4.87 45.25
C GLN A 828 2.32 5.03 46.37
N TYR A 829 2.74 5.74 47.42
CA TYR A 829 1.94 6.04 48.62
C TYR A 829 1.13 7.32 48.48
N MET A 830 -0.10 7.28 48.99
CA MET A 830 -0.99 8.42 49.08
C MET A 830 -1.61 8.44 50.49
N GLY A 831 -1.36 9.50 51.26
CA GLY A 831 -1.87 9.67 52.64
C GLY A 831 -0.84 10.26 53.58
N THR A 832 -1.28 10.69 54.75
CA THR A 832 -0.49 11.46 55.75
C THR A 832 -0.06 10.65 56.97
N ASP A 833 -0.63 9.46 57.17
CA ASP A 833 -0.29 8.57 58.29
C ASP A 833 -0.43 7.08 57.90
N ASN A 834 0.18 6.18 58.68
CA ASN A 834 0.22 4.76 58.38
C ASN A 834 -1.12 4.02 58.54
N GLU A 835 -2.15 4.64 59.12
CA GLU A 835 -3.45 3.99 59.33
C GLU A 835 -4.48 4.31 58.25
N HIS A 836 -4.28 5.42 57.47
CA HIS A 836 -5.21 5.87 56.44
C HIS A 836 -4.53 6.06 55.06
N SER A 837 -3.38 5.42 54.84
CA SER A 837 -2.64 5.53 53.60
C SER A 837 -2.95 4.40 52.63
N LEU A 838 -2.99 4.74 51.34
CA LEU A 838 -3.17 3.81 50.21
C LEU A 838 -1.87 3.68 49.40
N CYS A 839 -1.58 2.49 48.93
CA CYS A 839 -0.53 2.26 47.98
C CYS A 839 -1.13 1.90 46.64
N PHE A 840 -0.80 2.69 45.61
CA PHE A 840 -1.14 2.47 44.22
C PHE A 840 0.01 1.74 43.54
N VAL A 841 -0.26 0.61 42.92
CA VAL A 841 0.76 -0.23 42.35
C VAL A 841 0.46 -0.53 40.88
N PHE A 842 1.43 -0.28 40.04
CA PHE A 842 1.46 -0.76 38.66
C PHE A 842 2.35 -1.99 38.58
N ILE A 843 1.84 -3.05 37.92
CA ILE A 843 2.63 -4.22 37.54
C ILE A 843 2.60 -4.44 36.04
N SER A 844 3.72 -4.91 35.52
CA SER A 844 3.84 -5.34 34.11
C SER A 844 4.51 -6.70 34.06
N ASP A 845 3.99 -7.59 33.22
CA ASP A 845 4.62 -8.87 32.92
C ASP A 845 5.86 -8.62 32.07
N ASN A 846 7.00 -9.09 32.55
CA ASN A 846 8.31 -8.94 31.93
C ASN A 846 8.91 -10.30 31.52
N THR A 847 8.12 -11.35 31.59
CA THR A 847 8.56 -12.75 31.40
C THR A 847 9.12 -12.96 30.00
N ASP A 848 8.52 -12.37 28.97
CA ASP A 848 8.99 -12.54 27.58
C ASP A 848 10.36 -11.87 27.38
N MET A 849 10.61 -10.73 27.99
CA MET A 849 11.95 -10.11 27.98
C MET A 849 12.98 -10.99 28.68
N HIS A 850 12.63 -11.57 29.83
CA HIS A 850 13.50 -12.54 30.51
C HIS A 850 13.74 -13.80 29.68
N ARG A 851 12.68 -14.37 29.12
CA ARG A 851 12.78 -15.56 28.23
C ARG A 851 13.59 -15.26 26.97
N GLN A 852 13.43 -14.07 26.41
CA GLN A 852 14.19 -13.65 25.23
C GLN A 852 15.65 -13.45 25.59
N ALA A 853 15.95 -12.80 26.70
CA ALA A 853 17.32 -12.65 27.20
C ALA A 853 17.98 -13.99 27.52
N GLU A 854 17.24 -14.94 28.11
CA GLU A 854 17.71 -16.31 28.35
C GLU A 854 17.88 -17.09 27.04
N SER A 855 16.92 -16.98 26.11
CA SER A 855 17.00 -17.59 24.77
C SER A 855 18.18 -17.03 23.98
N ASP A 856 18.34 -15.71 23.93
CA ASP A 856 19.47 -15.06 23.26
C ASP A 856 20.81 -15.50 23.87
N LYS A 857 20.84 -15.63 25.19
CA LYS A 857 22.01 -16.17 25.91
C LYS A 857 22.28 -17.64 25.54
N ALA A 858 21.24 -18.45 25.44
CA ALA A 858 21.33 -19.85 25.06
C ALA A 858 21.75 -20.03 23.60
N VAL A 859 21.13 -19.24 22.66
CA VAL A 859 21.50 -19.23 21.23
C VAL A 859 22.94 -18.74 21.08
N ARG A 860 23.30 -17.66 21.75
CA ARG A 860 24.68 -17.14 21.77
C ARG A 860 25.67 -18.19 22.26
N SER A 861 25.35 -18.91 23.33
CA SER A 861 26.15 -20.00 23.86
C SER A 861 26.30 -21.16 22.86
N THR A 862 25.21 -21.56 22.20
CA THR A 862 25.22 -22.64 21.19
C THR A 862 26.03 -22.27 19.96
N VAL A 863 25.89 -21.04 19.47
CA VAL A 863 26.66 -20.54 18.32
C VAL A 863 28.14 -20.47 18.67
N ILE A 864 28.48 -19.99 19.86
CA ILE A 864 29.86 -19.94 20.35
C ILE A 864 30.44 -21.36 20.46
N GLU A 865 29.67 -22.30 21.01
CA GLU A 865 30.09 -23.71 21.09
C GLU A 865 30.31 -24.33 19.72
N ALA A 866 29.48 -23.99 18.73
CA ALA A 866 29.69 -24.44 17.35
C ALA A 866 30.96 -23.84 16.73
N LEU A 867 31.18 -22.54 16.91
CA LEU A 867 32.39 -21.87 16.43
C LEU A 867 33.67 -22.43 17.09
N THR A 868 33.59 -22.76 18.37
CA THR A 868 34.76 -23.36 19.10
C THR A 868 35.12 -24.79 18.64
N LYS A 869 34.25 -25.45 17.86
CA LYS A 869 34.59 -26.73 17.20
C LYS A 869 35.39 -26.54 15.90
N VAL A 870 35.28 -25.36 15.29
CA VAL A 870 35.90 -25.03 13.98
C VAL A 870 37.18 -24.24 14.12
N TYR A 871 37.26 -23.38 15.15
CA TYR A 871 38.38 -22.46 15.39
C TYR A 871 39.09 -22.77 16.71
N ASP A 872 40.40 -22.65 16.70
CA ASP A 872 41.28 -22.87 17.89
C ASP A 872 41.11 -21.76 18.93
N SER A 873 40.88 -20.56 18.46
CA SER A 873 40.50 -19.39 19.30
C SER A 873 39.35 -18.63 18.69
N VAL A 874 38.43 -18.14 19.53
CA VAL A 874 37.26 -17.33 19.12
C VAL A 874 37.15 -16.11 20.03
N TRP A 875 37.13 -14.93 19.39
CA TRP A 875 37.01 -13.65 20.08
C TRP A 875 35.84 -12.88 19.49
N LEU A 876 35.16 -12.10 20.32
CA LEU A 876 34.13 -11.16 19.88
C LEU A 876 34.57 -9.73 20.21
N ILE A 877 34.70 -8.91 19.21
CA ILE A 877 34.91 -7.48 19.37
C ILE A 877 33.52 -6.85 19.43
N ASN A 878 33.10 -6.39 20.63
CA ASN A 878 31.74 -5.89 20.88
C ASN A 878 31.46 -4.51 20.25
N ASP A 879 32.52 -3.78 19.91
CA ASP A 879 32.45 -2.55 19.13
C ASP A 879 33.83 -2.25 18.59
N ILE A 880 33.99 -2.28 17.29
CA ILE A 880 35.28 -2.07 16.62
C ILE A 880 35.85 -0.66 16.88
N GLN A 881 34.99 0.34 17.10
CA GLN A 881 35.45 1.72 17.36
C GLN A 881 35.99 1.90 18.79
N THR A 882 35.31 1.34 19.77
CA THR A 882 35.75 1.37 21.18
C THR A 882 36.80 0.31 21.49
N GLN A 883 36.97 -0.67 20.58
CA GLN A 883 37.93 -1.76 20.68
C GLN A 883 37.69 -2.70 21.88
N GLN A 884 36.49 -2.71 22.46
CA GLN A 884 36.10 -3.64 23.54
C GLN A 884 35.91 -5.03 22.97
N PHE A 885 36.40 -6.05 23.64
CA PHE A 885 36.32 -7.43 23.19
C PHE A 885 36.13 -8.43 24.33
N GLU A 886 35.64 -9.60 23.97
CA GLU A 886 35.46 -10.77 24.84
C GLU A 886 36.15 -11.98 24.23
N LEU A 887 36.79 -12.79 25.05
CA LEU A 887 37.44 -14.03 24.65
C LEU A 887 36.51 -15.21 24.99
N PHE A 888 36.09 -15.96 24.00
CA PHE A 888 35.23 -17.13 24.21
C PHE A 888 36.01 -18.44 24.24
N ARG A 889 37.03 -18.53 23.44
CA ARG A 889 38.01 -19.63 23.43
C ARG A 889 39.36 -19.07 23.17
N VAL A 890 40.36 -19.56 23.91
CA VAL A 890 41.76 -19.20 23.73
C VAL A 890 42.54 -20.50 23.66
N ASP A 891 43.46 -20.63 22.71
CA ASP A 891 44.33 -21.78 22.60
C ASP A 891 45.35 -21.86 23.75
N GLU A 892 45.82 -23.07 24.04
CA GLU A 892 46.71 -23.34 25.19
C GLU A 892 47.99 -22.51 25.20
N GLN A 893 48.60 -22.27 24.03
CA GLN A 893 49.84 -21.47 23.96
C GLN A 893 49.57 -20.00 24.30
N MET A 894 48.47 -19.47 23.92
CA MET A 894 48.08 -18.08 24.25
C MET A 894 47.85 -17.89 25.75
N VAL A 895 47.25 -18.90 26.41
CA VAL A 895 47.04 -18.90 27.87
C VAL A 895 48.37 -18.84 28.62
N HIS A 896 49.41 -19.52 28.12
CA HIS A 896 50.73 -19.50 28.74
C HIS A 896 51.51 -18.22 28.50
N LEU A 897 51.22 -17.49 27.46
CA LEU A 897 51.89 -16.22 27.10
C LEU A 897 51.41 -15.02 27.89
N ILE A 898 50.17 -15.01 28.40
CA ILE A 898 49.60 -13.90 29.12
C ILE A 898 49.65 -14.19 30.63
N PRO A 899 50.63 -13.66 31.39
CA PRO A 899 50.63 -13.77 32.83
C PRO A 899 49.34 -13.17 33.39
N THR A 900 48.76 -13.79 34.42
CA THR A 900 47.48 -13.41 35.01
C THR A 900 47.38 -11.93 35.43
N GLN A 901 48.53 -11.33 35.78
CA GLN A 901 48.65 -9.91 36.15
C GLN A 901 48.63 -8.95 34.93
N GLU A 902 49.02 -9.40 33.74
CA GLU A 902 49.03 -8.58 32.51
C GLU A 902 47.71 -8.74 31.75
N ALA A 903 47.03 -9.89 31.84
CA ALA A 903 45.74 -10.11 31.24
C ALA A 903 44.68 -9.08 31.68
N VAL A 904 44.71 -8.67 32.92
CA VAL A 904 43.80 -7.65 33.51
C VAL A 904 44.01 -6.25 32.91
N LYS A 905 45.16 -6.01 32.27
CA LYS A 905 45.50 -4.68 31.68
C LYS A 905 45.08 -4.55 30.20
N ILE A 906 44.80 -5.67 29.51
CA ILE A 906 44.43 -5.66 28.09
C ILE A 906 42.94 -5.29 27.96
N LYS A 907 42.65 -4.03 27.68
CA LYS A 907 41.30 -3.53 27.53
C LYS A 907 40.81 -3.39 26.06
N LYS A 908 41.79 -3.39 25.12
CA LYS A 908 41.54 -3.21 23.70
C LYS A 908 41.96 -4.44 22.92
N TYR A 909 41.15 -4.84 21.93
CA TYR A 909 41.43 -6.03 21.11
C TYR A 909 42.77 -5.90 20.37
N TYR A 910 43.14 -4.70 19.90
CA TYR A 910 44.38 -4.51 19.18
C TYR A 910 45.61 -4.81 20.08
N ASP A 911 45.54 -4.46 21.34
CA ASP A 911 46.62 -4.80 22.32
C ASP A 911 46.67 -6.34 22.48
N ALA A 912 45.57 -7.04 22.44
CA ALA A 912 45.54 -8.50 22.46
C ALA A 912 46.17 -9.09 21.20
N PHE A 913 45.98 -8.49 20.02
CA PHE A 913 46.62 -8.90 18.78
C PHE A 913 48.11 -8.62 18.80
N VAL A 914 48.56 -7.53 19.42
CA VAL A 914 49.99 -7.28 19.66
C VAL A 914 50.60 -8.36 20.53
N PHE A 915 49.90 -8.82 21.58
CA PHE A 915 50.34 -9.96 22.36
C PHE A 915 50.36 -11.24 21.53
N TYR A 916 49.31 -11.53 20.78
CA TYR A 916 49.22 -12.70 19.92
C TYR A 916 50.33 -12.72 18.86
N SER A 917 50.77 -11.58 18.38
CA SER A 917 51.79 -11.46 17.37
C SER A 917 53.16 -12.05 17.79
N LYS A 918 53.38 -12.26 19.09
CA LYS A 918 54.59 -12.95 19.60
C LYS A 918 54.61 -14.42 19.16
N LEU A 919 53.46 -15.03 18.85
CA LEU A 919 53.32 -16.38 18.31
C LEU A 919 53.50 -16.42 16.78
N VAL A 920 53.40 -15.28 16.12
CA VAL A 920 53.56 -15.17 14.67
C VAL A 920 55.03 -15.18 14.31
N LEU A 921 55.40 -15.89 13.23
CA LEU A 921 56.77 -15.91 12.71
C LEU A 921 57.25 -14.47 12.45
N GLU A 922 58.50 -14.19 12.82
CA GLU A 922 59.05 -12.83 12.83
C GLU A 922 58.92 -12.11 11.49
N GLU A 923 59.08 -12.84 10.38
CA GLU A 923 58.95 -12.33 9.02
C GLU A 923 57.51 -11.90 8.68
N ASP A 924 56.48 -12.55 9.28
CA ASP A 924 55.08 -12.29 9.01
C ASP A 924 54.48 -11.28 10.01
N ARG A 925 55.20 -10.98 11.12
CA ARG A 925 54.65 -10.24 12.27
C ARG A 925 54.16 -8.84 11.92
N GLN A 926 54.94 -8.08 11.18
CA GLN A 926 54.51 -6.71 10.82
C GLN A 926 53.31 -6.72 9.89
N ARG A 927 53.33 -7.57 8.86
CA ARG A 927 52.19 -7.74 7.93
C ARG A 927 50.93 -8.17 8.63
N PHE A 928 51.05 -9.06 9.62
CA PHE A 928 49.94 -9.50 10.45
C PHE A 928 49.34 -8.34 11.25
N LEU A 929 50.16 -7.56 11.97
CA LEU A 929 49.73 -6.42 12.77
C LEU A 929 49.05 -5.33 11.93
N ASP A 930 49.62 -5.02 10.77
CA ASP A 930 49.03 -4.05 9.84
C ASP A 930 47.66 -4.50 9.34
N ALA A 931 47.49 -5.79 9.07
CA ALA A 931 46.25 -6.35 8.56
C ALA A 931 45.12 -6.39 9.59
N VAL A 932 45.42 -6.46 10.90
CA VAL A 932 44.41 -6.55 11.98
C VAL A 932 44.12 -5.22 12.67
N THR A 933 44.52 -4.07 12.06
CA THR A 933 44.10 -2.75 12.53
C THR A 933 42.60 -2.51 12.39
N PRO A 934 41.97 -1.66 13.24
CA PRO A 934 40.54 -1.35 13.10
C PRO A 934 40.17 -0.89 11.71
N GLU A 935 40.96 -0.01 11.12
CA GLU A 935 40.75 0.57 9.80
C GLU A 935 40.74 -0.52 8.70
N ASN A 936 41.71 -1.44 8.76
CA ASN A 936 41.80 -2.53 7.78
C ASN A 936 40.68 -3.56 7.94
N ILE A 937 40.30 -3.89 9.17
CA ILE A 937 39.19 -4.80 9.42
C ILE A 937 37.89 -4.19 8.89
N ILE A 938 37.59 -2.92 9.22
CA ILE A 938 36.39 -2.22 8.75
C ILE A 938 36.37 -2.20 7.22
N THR A 939 37.46 -1.74 6.59
CA THR A 939 37.52 -1.58 5.13
C THR A 939 37.34 -2.92 4.41
N ASN A 940 37.99 -3.98 4.89
CA ASN A 940 37.96 -5.29 4.22
C ASN A 940 36.73 -6.14 4.56
N THR A 941 35.92 -5.74 5.55
CA THR A 941 34.64 -6.39 5.88
C THR A 941 33.42 -5.62 5.36
N GLN A 942 33.58 -4.49 4.66
CA GLN A 942 32.46 -3.75 4.06
C GLN A 942 31.81 -4.52 2.90
N ASP A 943 32.62 -5.08 2.01
CA ASP A 943 32.16 -5.74 0.78
C ASP A 943 32.33 -7.27 0.80
N LYS A 944 32.86 -7.83 1.87
CA LYS A 944 33.13 -9.27 2.00
C LYS A 944 32.47 -9.84 3.25
N LEU A 945 31.85 -10.99 3.11
CA LEU A 945 31.27 -11.73 4.26
C LEU A 945 32.32 -12.09 5.31
N ILE A 946 33.55 -12.40 4.89
CA ILE A 946 34.67 -12.75 5.76
C ILE A 946 35.95 -12.08 5.23
N TYR A 947 36.67 -11.37 6.09
CA TYR A 947 38.04 -10.93 5.85
C TYR A 947 38.99 -11.91 6.47
N SER A 948 39.94 -12.42 5.70
CA SER A 948 40.83 -13.51 6.09
C SER A 948 42.32 -13.11 5.94
N VAL A 949 43.06 -13.27 7.01
CA VAL A 949 44.51 -12.93 7.06
C VAL A 949 45.34 -14.18 7.35
N PRO A 950 46.06 -14.71 6.35
CA PRO A 950 46.95 -15.85 6.55
C PRO A 950 48.32 -15.40 7.15
N PHE A 951 48.86 -16.21 8.04
CA PHE A 951 50.15 -16.00 8.66
C PHE A 951 50.78 -17.34 9.09
N ARG A 952 52.09 -17.35 9.35
CA ARG A 952 52.81 -18.51 9.91
C ARG A 952 52.94 -18.36 11.43
N ARG A 953 52.61 -19.40 12.15
CA ARG A 953 52.66 -19.45 13.60
C ARG A 953 53.75 -20.42 14.05
N VAL A 954 54.49 -20.02 15.10
CA VAL A 954 55.62 -20.81 15.66
C VAL A 954 55.12 -21.68 16.80
N PHE A 955 55.39 -22.96 16.73
CA PHE A 955 55.12 -23.97 17.77
C PHE A 955 56.45 -24.62 18.21
N GLU A 956 56.44 -25.31 19.34
CA GLU A 956 57.60 -26.04 19.82
C GLU A 956 58.08 -27.14 18.86
N ASP A 957 57.13 -27.74 18.10
CA ASP A 957 57.36 -28.81 17.12
C ASP A 957 57.55 -28.30 15.68
N GLY A 958 57.51 -26.98 15.43
CA GLY A 958 57.75 -26.40 14.11
C GLY A 958 56.86 -25.21 13.76
N ILE A 959 56.84 -24.82 12.47
CA ILE A 959 56.06 -23.73 11.95
C ILE A 959 54.82 -24.28 11.23
N ARG A 960 53.64 -23.73 11.53
CA ARG A 960 52.36 -24.07 10.90
C ARG A 960 51.70 -22.86 10.25
N PHE A 961 50.93 -23.11 9.21
CA PHE A 961 50.14 -22.10 8.58
C PHE A 961 48.82 -21.91 9.35
N TYR A 962 48.58 -20.67 9.72
CA TYR A 962 47.36 -20.22 10.43
C TYR A 962 46.61 -19.16 9.63
N ARG A 963 45.35 -18.99 9.96
CA ARG A 963 44.52 -17.95 9.38
C ARG A 963 43.64 -17.36 10.48
N VAL A 964 43.59 -16.02 10.54
CA VAL A 964 42.58 -15.32 11.31
C VAL A 964 41.51 -14.79 10.39
N GLU A 965 40.28 -14.99 10.77
CA GLU A 965 39.08 -14.62 10.00
C GLU A 965 38.23 -13.67 10.81
N PHE A 966 37.72 -12.61 10.14
CA PHE A 966 36.89 -11.57 10.71
C PHE A 966 35.54 -11.54 9.98
N ALA A 967 34.43 -11.69 10.72
CA ALA A 967 33.07 -11.58 10.21
C ALA A 967 32.38 -10.39 10.88
N ARG A 968 31.84 -9.49 10.08
CA ARG A 968 31.18 -8.26 10.53
C ARG A 968 29.73 -8.54 10.88
N ILE A 969 29.25 -7.93 11.98
CA ILE A 969 27.86 -7.93 12.42
C ILE A 969 27.48 -6.48 12.75
N ASP A 970 26.67 -5.86 11.92
CA ASP A 970 26.14 -4.52 12.18
C ASP A 970 24.89 -4.61 13.07
N MET A 971 24.90 -3.90 14.17
CA MET A 971 23.84 -3.88 15.15
C MET A 971 22.87 -2.72 14.88
N GLU A 972 21.59 -2.90 15.19
CA GLU A 972 20.55 -1.86 15.03
C GLU A 972 20.86 -0.54 15.77
N ASN A 973 21.70 -0.59 16.80
CA ASN A 973 22.13 0.58 17.57
C ASN A 973 23.31 1.35 16.94
N GLY A 974 23.70 1.03 15.72
CA GLY A 974 24.80 1.66 14.97
C GLY A 974 26.20 1.19 15.40
N LYS A 975 26.33 0.20 16.30
CA LYS A 975 27.61 -0.44 16.65
C LYS A 975 27.94 -1.54 15.67
N THR A 976 29.22 -1.69 15.36
CA THR A 976 29.73 -2.77 14.53
C THR A 976 30.51 -3.76 15.40
N ASN A 977 29.99 -4.97 15.51
CA ASN A 977 30.65 -6.09 16.17
C ASN A 977 31.42 -6.91 15.14
N ILE A 978 32.55 -7.49 15.57
CA ILE A 978 33.35 -8.40 14.73
C ILE A 978 33.57 -9.71 15.47
N VAL A 979 33.17 -10.81 14.86
CA VAL A 979 33.55 -12.15 15.32
C VAL A 979 34.89 -12.52 14.69
N THR A 980 35.83 -12.93 15.53
CA THR A 980 37.17 -13.28 15.09
C THR A 980 37.44 -14.73 15.42
N GLY A 981 37.89 -15.51 14.43
CA GLY A 981 38.28 -16.92 14.58
C GLY A 981 39.70 -17.18 14.10
N PHE A 982 40.47 -17.92 14.89
CA PHE A 982 41.79 -18.41 14.50
C PHE A 982 41.73 -19.88 14.19
N LYS A 983 42.30 -20.28 13.07
CA LYS A 983 42.25 -21.67 12.59
C LYS A 983 43.58 -22.13 12.06
N ASP A 984 43.98 -23.36 12.47
CA ASP A 984 45.11 -24.09 11.82
C ASP A 984 44.66 -24.49 10.40
N VAL A 985 45.42 -24.10 9.42
CA VAL A 985 45.22 -24.42 7.99
C VAL A 985 46.43 -25.13 7.37
N ASP A 986 47.33 -25.66 8.20
CA ASP A 986 48.61 -26.24 7.76
C ASP A 986 48.40 -27.46 6.82
N GLU A 987 47.50 -28.36 7.14
CA GLU A 987 47.11 -29.50 6.27
C GLU A 987 46.54 -29.02 4.94
N GLU A 988 45.68 -28.02 4.97
CA GLU A 988 45.01 -27.45 3.79
C GLU A 988 46.05 -26.82 2.83
N VAL A 989 46.96 -26.04 3.40
CA VAL A 989 48.00 -25.35 2.63
C VAL A 989 49.00 -26.35 2.07
N ARG A 990 49.50 -27.29 2.88
CA ARG A 990 50.45 -28.32 2.43
C ARG A 990 49.87 -29.21 1.35
N LYS A 991 48.61 -29.58 1.45
CA LYS A 991 47.91 -30.39 0.44
C LYS A 991 47.72 -29.67 -0.89
N ASN A 992 47.39 -28.35 -0.85
CA ASN A 992 47.14 -27.57 -2.05
C ASN A 992 48.41 -27.16 -2.79
N TYR A 993 49.50 -26.97 -2.08
CA TYR A 993 50.78 -26.52 -2.67
C TYR A 993 51.83 -27.59 -2.78
N LYS A 994 51.51 -28.87 -2.44
CA LYS A 994 52.43 -30.02 -2.47
C LYS A 994 53.77 -29.76 -1.71
N LEU A 995 53.66 -29.02 -0.61
CA LEU A 995 54.81 -28.67 0.27
C LEU A 995 55.09 -29.78 1.30
#